data_f15a29cc1a916fecb965fdc57fe51048
#
_entry.id   f15a29cc1a916fecb965fdc57fe51048
#
_cell.length_a   1.000
_cell.length_b   1.000
_cell.length_c   1.000
_cell.angle_alpha   90.00
_cell.angle_beta   90.00
_cell.angle_gamma   90.00
#
_symmetry.space_group_name_H-M   'P 1'
#
loop_
_entity.id
_entity.type
_entity.pdbx_description
1 polymer ?
#
loop_
_entity_poly.entity_id
_entity_poly.type
_entity_poly.pdbx_seq_one_letter_code
_entity_poly.pdbx_strand_id
1 'polypeptide(L)'
;MNSAKSIDSPVGPSRSVLPSETKDLAGEHDDPIEIDISPEGQMLHSVQHDKMNSRSQVAAGGPLQIALVLSLALLHSADAQSLQLDQRPAEPGTWGYRPEMGAVSQTDPPSFSWRPQQRLTWEIECARDANFESVVYRGEGIEFNVHCPPRTFGPGGYFWRYRGKDSQGQVTAWSRTRSFSIAPSAVSMPLPERSELIARIPKTHPRLFLRPENLDRLRGLARGELKSQYQDLVKECDRILANPPSTQEPPKYPPGMETKSEEWREIWWGNRTYTIKVLDSAATLAFTRLLGGQDKYGQEARRILLECAKWDPKGSTGYRYNDEAGMPYNYLFSRTYTFVNDLLTDDEKEICRKVMKIRGDEMYSHLCPRHLWQPYASHSNRAWHKLGEIGIAFLDEVEGAEDWVWFATNVFFNVYPVWSDEDGGWHEGSSYWASYLSRFTWWADVMREAMGIDAYDKPFFSKVGYYAMYLMPPGKADGGFGDLAANKTSKSNVPLMSILAAQAQNPYWQWYVDQHGGPVPTGGYVGFIRGQLPKVQPKAPNDLPASRLFEGTGQAYLNTNLTNADDSVQVVFKSSPFGTQSHGYESNNSFLLWAYGKRMLIGSGYRDIYGSDHHQNWMWTTRSTNCITINGQGQKKHTVGAQGRITAFLTTPQVDAVIGDASDSYGPPVQQFKRAILFIKPDMIVIYDRLKTSEPSSYEYWLHAIDKFEIRDQQNITTRNGDVTCDIAFLTPQNLTFTQTNEYDPNPRERIKLREWHLTAKTTDKQDHMEFVTIYCPHKDKDEAQSGATLQSSADGYMLTTSLSDGELSALLPVDDHAPIKLRLGQMGQAVQFLDVREHTNH
;
A
#
# COMPACT_ATOMS: atom_id res chain seq x y z
N MET A 1 -69.51 19.32 10.60
CA MET A 1 -69.87 19.40 12.02
C MET A 1 -68.65 19.14 12.87
N ASN A 2 -68.11 20.18 13.40
CA ASN A 2 -67.54 20.42 14.75
C ASN A 2 -66.40 19.48 15.15
N SER A 3 -65.29 19.91 15.69
CA SER A 3 -64.84 21.23 16.15
C SER A 3 -63.37 21.17 16.53
N ALA A 4 -62.76 22.29 16.31
CA ALA A 4 -61.37 22.62 16.71
C ALA A 4 -61.16 22.54 18.25
N LYS A 5 -59.88 22.39 18.65
CA LYS A 5 -59.28 23.26 19.67
C LYS A 5 -57.77 23.29 19.56
N SER A 6 -57.30 24.49 19.34
CA SER A 6 -55.91 24.97 19.45
C SER A 6 -55.46 25.04 20.89
N ILE A 7 -54.11 24.84 21.14
CA ILE A 7 -53.41 25.54 22.21
C ILE A 7 -52.04 25.94 21.66
N ASP A 8 -51.82 27.25 21.61
CA ASP A 8 -50.56 27.94 21.38
C ASP A 8 -49.63 27.84 22.61
N SER A 9 -48.35 27.83 22.35
CA SER A 9 -47.31 28.71 22.95
C SER A 9 -45.89 28.21 22.72
N PRO A 10 -44.91 29.08 22.88
CA PRO A 10 -43.94 29.36 21.84
C PRO A 10 -42.58 28.75 22.13
N VAL A 11 -41.89 28.24 21.10
CA VAL A 11 -40.47 27.84 21.20
C VAL A 11 -39.65 28.82 20.44
N GLY A 12 -38.71 29.48 21.16
CA GLY A 12 -37.69 30.35 20.60
C GLY A 12 -36.69 29.58 19.75
N PRO A 13 -35.91 30.26 18.92
CA PRO A 13 -35.06 29.62 17.91
C PRO A 13 -33.83 28.95 18.54
N SER A 14 -33.77 27.65 18.46
CA SER A 14 -32.53 26.91 18.70
C SER A 14 -31.55 27.17 17.55
N ARG A 15 -30.45 27.82 17.87
CA ARG A 15 -29.28 27.90 16.97
C ARG A 15 -28.75 26.48 16.74
N SER A 16 -28.96 25.95 15.55
CA SER A 16 -28.20 24.83 15.05
C SER A 16 -26.80 25.31 14.67
N VAL A 17 -25.85 25.05 15.55
CA VAL A 17 -24.42 25.14 15.21
C VAL A 17 -24.10 23.92 14.37
N LEU A 18 -23.90 24.10 13.07
CA LEU A 18 -23.26 23.12 12.21
C LEU A 18 -21.79 22.99 12.61
N PRO A 19 -21.27 21.80 12.88
CA PRO A 19 -19.84 21.62 13.07
C PRO A 19 -19.12 21.84 11.74
N SER A 20 -18.11 22.67 11.75
CA SER A 20 -17.20 22.86 10.62
C SER A 20 -16.43 21.56 10.40
N GLU A 21 -16.69 20.87 9.30
CA GLU A 21 -16.06 19.62 8.87
C GLU A 21 -14.61 19.78 8.36
N THR A 22 -13.80 20.59 9.01
CA THR A 22 -12.35 20.61 8.77
C THR A 22 -11.57 19.78 9.78
N LYS A 23 -12.24 18.99 10.60
CA LYS A 23 -11.57 18.14 11.63
C LYS A 23 -11.24 16.72 11.21
N ASP A 24 -11.78 16.19 10.12
CA ASP A 24 -11.63 14.76 9.78
C ASP A 24 -10.37 14.41 8.98
N LEU A 25 -9.50 15.37 8.65
CA LEU A 25 -8.16 15.07 8.15
C LEU A 25 -7.09 14.94 9.25
N ALA A 26 -7.45 15.21 10.49
CA ALA A 26 -6.55 15.15 11.65
C ALA A 26 -6.57 13.78 12.39
N GLY A 27 -7.34 12.82 11.92
CA GLY A 27 -7.51 11.50 12.56
C GLY A 27 -6.44 10.46 12.23
N GLU A 28 -5.45 10.78 11.42
CA GLU A 28 -4.32 9.88 11.19
C GLU A 28 -3.22 10.14 12.22
N HIS A 29 -3.46 9.73 13.46
CA HIS A 29 -2.40 9.62 14.45
C HIS A 29 -1.54 8.40 14.11
N ASP A 30 -0.22 8.61 14.14
CA ASP A 30 0.82 7.62 14.30
C ASP A 30 1.28 6.85 13.05
N ASP A 31 2.14 7.48 12.25
CA ASP A 31 3.17 6.76 11.51
C ASP A 31 4.55 7.18 12.01
N PRO A 32 5.20 6.39 12.86
CA PRO A 32 6.60 6.60 13.18
C PRO A 32 7.50 6.17 12.01
N ILE A 33 8.67 6.73 11.98
CA ILE A 33 9.74 6.46 11.02
C ILE A 33 9.98 4.95 10.94
N GLU A 34 9.71 4.35 9.80
CA GLU A 34 10.24 3.04 9.45
C GLU A 34 11.74 3.21 9.19
N ILE A 35 12.56 2.90 10.18
CA ILE A 35 13.96 2.61 9.91
C ILE A 35 13.94 1.20 9.34
N ASP A 36 14.28 1.09 8.07
CA ASP A 36 14.49 -0.16 7.36
C ASP A 36 15.64 -0.91 8.06
N ILE A 37 15.28 -1.72 9.07
CA ILE A 37 16.18 -2.68 9.69
C ILE A 37 15.86 -4.00 9.00
N SER A 38 16.62 -4.29 7.94
CA SER A 38 16.71 -5.67 7.51
C SER A 38 17.21 -6.54 8.67
N PRO A 39 16.75 -7.79 8.83
CA PRO A 39 17.14 -8.64 9.95
C PRO A 39 18.64 -9.00 9.98
N GLU A 40 19.37 -8.74 8.93
CA GLU A 40 20.81 -8.92 8.86
C GLU A 40 21.49 -7.56 9.10
N GLY A 41 21.77 -7.30 10.39
CA GLY A 41 22.45 -6.10 10.85
C GLY A 41 23.88 -5.99 10.34
N GLN A 42 24.06 -5.54 9.11
CA GLN A 42 25.30 -4.95 8.65
C GLN A 42 25.02 -3.53 8.19
N MET A 43 25.22 -2.62 9.13
CA MET A 43 25.36 -1.20 8.84
C MET A 43 26.57 -0.98 7.89
N LEU A 44 26.30 -0.76 6.62
CA LEU A 44 27.29 -0.14 5.75
C LEU A 44 27.26 1.38 6.00
N HIS A 45 27.96 1.78 7.07
CA HIS A 45 28.39 3.15 7.21
C HIS A 45 29.58 3.41 6.27
N SER A 46 29.33 4.04 5.15
CA SER A 46 30.36 4.78 4.41
C SER A 46 30.10 6.27 4.56
N VAL A 47 30.55 6.82 5.66
CA VAL A 47 30.83 8.26 5.73
C VAL A 47 32.29 8.39 6.12
N GLN A 48 33.11 8.58 5.09
CA GLN A 48 34.44 9.14 5.29
C GLN A 48 34.27 10.61 5.69
N HIS A 49 34.54 10.89 6.95
CA HIS A 49 34.90 12.24 7.37
C HIS A 49 36.40 12.27 7.56
N ASP A 50 37.10 12.88 6.60
CA ASP A 50 38.42 13.42 6.81
C ASP A 50 38.40 14.41 7.98
N LYS A 51 39.15 14.09 9.03
CA LYS A 51 39.70 15.08 9.95
C LYS A 51 41.18 14.81 10.13
N MET A 52 41.95 15.59 9.42
CA MET A 52 43.35 15.87 9.81
C MET A 52 43.35 16.37 11.27
N ASN A 53 44.16 15.75 12.09
CA ASN A 53 44.86 16.50 13.13
C ASN A 53 46.18 15.82 13.46
N SER A 54 47.22 16.58 13.23
CA SER A 54 48.60 16.36 13.57
C SER A 54 48.80 16.26 15.09
N ARG A 55 49.65 15.36 15.54
CA ARG A 55 50.71 15.67 16.47
C ARG A 55 51.74 14.54 16.58
N SER A 56 52.94 14.98 16.37
CA SER A 56 54.22 14.34 16.52
C SER A 56 54.51 13.66 17.87
N GLN A 57 55.22 12.56 17.86
CA GLN A 57 56.39 12.42 18.74
C GLN A 57 57.42 11.41 18.17
N VAL A 58 58.64 11.79 18.33
CA VAL A 58 59.93 11.27 17.82
C VAL A 58 60.46 10.20 18.84
N ALA A 59 61.10 9.13 18.28
CA ALA A 59 62.33 8.51 18.84
C ALA A 59 62.83 7.45 17.84
N ALA A 60 63.87 7.67 17.18
CA ALA A 60 65.28 7.40 17.27
C ALA A 60 65.71 5.91 17.17
N GLY A 61 66.51 5.63 16.07
CA GLY A 61 67.61 4.66 16.21
C GLY A 61 67.85 3.71 15.04
N GLY A 62 68.51 4.06 14.02
CA GLY A 62 69.59 3.54 13.18
C GLY A 62 69.70 2.03 12.83
N PRO A 63 70.69 1.61 11.94
CA PRO A 63 71.14 2.22 10.72
C PRO A 63 71.12 1.26 9.48
N LEU A 64 71.33 1.86 8.31
CA LEU A 64 71.72 1.36 6.97
C LEU A 64 72.09 -0.11 6.79
N GLN A 65 71.45 -0.73 5.80
CA GLN A 65 72.17 -1.55 4.81
C GLN A 65 71.61 -1.26 3.40
N ILE A 66 72.54 -0.85 2.52
CA ILE A 66 72.37 -0.67 1.10
C ILE A 66 72.42 -2.08 0.46
N ALA A 67 71.39 -2.43 -0.28
CA ALA A 67 71.41 -3.51 -1.23
C ALA A 67 70.82 -3.03 -2.53
N LEU A 68 71.68 -2.85 -3.50
CA LEU A 68 71.45 -2.59 -4.93
C LEU A 68 70.85 -3.89 -5.54
N VAL A 69 69.60 -3.87 -6.00
CA VAL A 69 69.06 -4.96 -6.80
C VAL A 69 68.44 -4.37 -8.07
N LEU A 70 68.93 -4.89 -9.16
CA LEU A 70 68.60 -4.60 -10.57
C LEU A 70 67.09 -4.56 -10.79
N SER A 71 66.66 -3.50 -11.46
CA SER A 71 65.31 -3.39 -12.02
C SER A 71 65.12 -4.37 -13.17
N LEU A 72 64.50 -5.49 -12.94
CA LEU A 72 63.77 -6.21 -13.99
C LEU A 72 62.39 -5.57 -14.11
N ALA A 73 62.17 -4.88 -15.21
CA ALA A 73 60.83 -4.43 -15.62
C ALA A 73 59.98 -5.68 -15.90
N LEU A 74 59.24 -6.16 -14.93
CA LEU A 74 58.10 -7.01 -15.15
C LEU A 74 56.99 -6.08 -15.63
N LEU A 75 56.77 -6.12 -16.93
CA LEU A 75 55.52 -5.71 -17.54
C LEU A 75 54.41 -6.55 -16.87
N HIS A 76 53.80 -5.99 -15.83
CA HIS A 76 52.50 -6.45 -15.44
C HIS A 76 51.55 -6.01 -16.56
N SER A 77 51.22 -6.93 -17.44
CA SER A 77 49.99 -6.82 -18.20
C SER A 77 48.88 -6.68 -17.14
N ALA A 78 48.41 -5.47 -16.92
CA ALA A 78 47.15 -5.25 -16.28
C ALA A 78 46.13 -6.00 -17.15
N ASP A 79 45.79 -7.21 -16.79
CA ASP A 79 44.58 -7.84 -17.28
C ASP A 79 43.46 -6.84 -17.03
N ALA A 80 43.05 -6.17 -18.12
CA ALA A 80 41.87 -5.35 -18.09
C ALA A 80 40.72 -6.28 -17.70
N GLN A 81 40.37 -6.25 -16.41
CA GLN A 81 39.27 -7.02 -15.88
C GLN A 81 38.07 -6.62 -16.71
N SER A 82 37.59 -7.55 -17.57
CA SER A 82 36.46 -7.28 -18.47
C SER A 82 35.26 -6.85 -17.62
N LEU A 83 34.68 -5.72 -18.02
CA LEU A 83 33.49 -5.17 -17.36
C LEU A 83 32.38 -6.24 -17.38
N GLN A 84 31.91 -6.68 -16.20
CA GLN A 84 30.91 -7.76 -16.06
C GLN A 84 29.62 -7.24 -15.45
N LEU A 85 28.50 -7.79 -15.93
CA LEU A 85 27.18 -7.56 -15.35
C LEU A 85 26.99 -8.35 -14.06
N ASP A 86 26.45 -7.70 -13.06
CA ASP A 86 25.86 -8.37 -11.90
C ASP A 86 24.46 -8.88 -12.27
N GLN A 87 24.34 -10.18 -12.49
CA GLN A 87 23.09 -10.85 -12.86
C GLN A 87 22.60 -11.81 -11.77
N ARG A 88 23.05 -11.61 -10.53
CA ARG A 88 22.52 -12.37 -9.39
C ARG A 88 21.01 -12.25 -9.33
N PRO A 89 20.30 -13.28 -8.84
CA PRO A 89 18.84 -13.19 -8.57
C PRO A 89 18.53 -11.95 -7.73
N ALA A 90 17.33 -11.41 -7.91
CA ALA A 90 16.82 -10.35 -7.04
C ALA A 90 16.63 -10.91 -5.62
N GLU A 91 17.05 -10.15 -4.63
CA GLU A 91 16.80 -10.48 -3.24
C GLU A 91 15.32 -10.17 -2.88
N PRO A 92 14.73 -10.91 -1.94
CA PRO A 92 13.44 -10.54 -1.38
C PRO A 92 13.44 -9.07 -0.90
N GLY A 93 12.38 -8.33 -1.19
CA GLY A 93 12.29 -6.90 -0.84
C GLY A 93 12.98 -5.95 -1.84
N THR A 94 13.42 -6.45 -2.98
CA THR A 94 13.83 -5.62 -4.12
C THR A 94 12.78 -5.65 -5.23
N TRP A 95 12.80 -4.66 -6.14
CA TRP A 95 11.83 -4.56 -7.25
C TRP A 95 11.96 -5.71 -8.26
N GLY A 96 13.18 -6.21 -8.44
CA GLY A 96 13.47 -7.36 -9.29
C GLY A 96 13.63 -7.02 -10.75
N TYR A 97 13.87 -8.07 -11.56
CA TYR A 97 13.95 -7.97 -13.01
C TYR A 97 12.56 -7.98 -13.62
N ARG A 98 12.23 -6.96 -14.41
CA ARG A 98 10.91 -6.85 -15.06
C ARG A 98 11.07 -6.54 -16.55
N PRO A 99 10.19 -7.04 -17.41
CA PRO A 99 9.21 -8.10 -17.15
C PRO A 99 9.90 -9.39 -16.66
N GLU A 100 9.24 -10.10 -15.74
CA GLU A 100 9.71 -11.42 -15.31
C GLU A 100 9.67 -12.42 -16.47
N MET A 101 10.39 -13.54 -16.33
CA MET A 101 10.38 -14.61 -17.34
C MET A 101 8.96 -15.16 -17.53
N GLY A 102 8.43 -15.06 -18.74
CA GLY A 102 7.09 -15.53 -19.08
C GLY A 102 5.95 -14.61 -18.69
N ALA A 103 6.22 -13.45 -18.10
CA ALA A 103 5.18 -12.50 -17.68
C ALA A 103 4.30 -11.99 -18.83
N VAL A 104 3.05 -11.67 -18.52
CA VAL A 104 2.09 -11.05 -19.45
C VAL A 104 1.88 -9.60 -19.04
N SER A 105 2.43 -8.65 -19.80
CA SER A 105 2.25 -7.23 -19.54
C SER A 105 0.85 -6.75 -19.91
N GLN A 106 0.26 -5.95 -19.02
CA GLN A 106 -1.00 -5.24 -19.24
C GLN A 106 -0.77 -3.82 -19.76
N THR A 107 0.49 -3.41 -19.93
CA THR A 107 0.86 -2.14 -20.57
C THR A 107 1.68 -2.38 -21.84
N ASP A 108 1.50 -1.51 -22.83
CA ASP A 108 2.29 -1.48 -24.05
C ASP A 108 2.90 -0.07 -24.23
N PRO A 109 4.21 0.08 -24.09
CA PRO A 109 5.21 -0.95 -23.81
C PRO A 109 5.18 -1.39 -22.34
N PRO A 110 5.83 -2.52 -21.99
CA PRO A 110 6.10 -2.87 -20.60
C PRO A 110 7.19 -1.96 -20.01
N SER A 111 7.21 -1.86 -18.68
CA SER A 111 8.37 -1.31 -17.98
C SER A 111 9.45 -2.38 -17.81
N PHE A 112 10.70 -1.97 -18.00
CA PHE A 112 11.88 -2.82 -17.80
C PHE A 112 12.60 -2.43 -16.53
N SER A 113 13.13 -3.41 -15.79
CA SER A 113 14.00 -3.16 -14.65
C SER A 113 15.05 -4.26 -14.50
N TRP A 114 16.21 -3.88 -14.00
CA TRP A 114 17.34 -4.78 -13.77
C TRP A 114 18.18 -4.31 -12.58
N ARG A 115 19.09 -5.17 -12.12
CA ARG A 115 19.96 -4.87 -10.98
C ARG A 115 20.84 -3.65 -11.28
N PRO A 116 20.83 -2.61 -10.41
CA PRO A 116 21.69 -1.44 -10.61
C PRO A 116 23.18 -1.78 -10.41
N GLN A 117 24.03 -1.14 -11.17
CA GLN A 117 25.47 -1.09 -10.96
C GLN A 117 25.95 0.38 -11.09
N GLN A 118 26.85 0.76 -10.23
CA GLN A 118 27.36 2.13 -10.21
C GLN A 118 28.20 2.43 -11.45
N ARG A 119 28.16 3.70 -11.92
CA ARG A 119 28.97 4.24 -13.02
C ARG A 119 28.68 3.62 -14.37
N LEU A 120 27.54 3.01 -14.58
CA LEU A 120 27.07 2.50 -15.85
C LEU A 120 25.88 3.30 -16.37
N THR A 121 25.88 3.52 -17.66
CA THR A 121 24.67 3.74 -18.45
C THR A 121 24.27 2.41 -19.09
N TRP A 122 23.04 2.33 -19.59
CA TRP A 122 22.50 1.06 -20.01
C TRP A 122 22.05 1.09 -21.46
N GLU A 123 22.10 -0.09 -22.06
CA GLU A 123 21.53 -0.38 -23.36
C GLU A 123 20.58 -1.56 -23.21
N ILE A 124 19.43 -1.51 -23.90
CA ILE A 124 18.42 -2.56 -23.92
C ILE A 124 18.05 -2.94 -25.34
N GLU A 125 17.81 -4.20 -25.59
CA GLU A 125 17.20 -4.72 -26.82
C GLU A 125 15.95 -5.53 -26.52
N CYS A 126 14.95 -5.35 -27.37
CA CYS A 126 13.73 -6.15 -27.38
C CYS A 126 13.48 -6.68 -28.81
N ALA A 127 13.19 -7.98 -28.93
CA ALA A 127 13.01 -8.67 -30.22
C ALA A 127 11.82 -9.59 -30.21
N ARG A 128 11.37 -10.03 -31.40
CA ARG A 128 10.33 -11.05 -31.58
C ARG A 128 10.88 -12.47 -31.43
N ASP A 129 12.18 -12.65 -31.48
CA ASP A 129 12.86 -13.96 -31.41
C ASP A 129 14.02 -13.94 -30.43
N ALA A 130 14.39 -15.11 -29.91
CA ALA A 130 15.43 -15.28 -28.89
C ALA A 130 16.86 -15.00 -29.39
N ASN A 131 17.07 -14.98 -30.71
CA ASN A 131 18.37 -14.72 -31.33
C ASN A 131 18.58 -13.22 -31.61
N PHE A 132 17.55 -12.40 -31.42
CA PHE A 132 17.53 -10.96 -31.70
C PHE A 132 17.79 -10.62 -33.19
N GLU A 133 17.26 -11.45 -34.09
CA GLU A 133 17.28 -11.19 -35.53
C GLU A 133 16.20 -10.18 -35.93
N SER A 134 15.05 -10.23 -35.23
CA SER A 134 13.88 -9.35 -35.43
C SER A 134 13.74 -8.33 -34.29
N VAL A 135 14.74 -7.46 -34.13
CA VAL A 135 14.75 -6.43 -33.09
C VAL A 135 13.65 -5.40 -33.34
N VAL A 136 12.76 -5.23 -32.37
CA VAL A 136 11.67 -4.24 -32.41
C VAL A 136 12.00 -2.95 -31.70
N TYR A 137 12.92 -3.00 -30.71
CA TYR A 137 13.33 -1.83 -29.95
C TYR A 137 14.78 -1.92 -29.50
N ARG A 138 15.49 -0.78 -29.58
CA ARG A 138 16.79 -0.55 -28.95
C ARG A 138 16.72 0.76 -28.18
N GLY A 139 17.15 0.72 -26.92
CA GLY A 139 17.36 1.88 -26.07
C GLY A 139 18.83 1.99 -25.73
N GLU A 140 19.41 3.19 -25.81
CA GLU A 140 20.81 3.47 -25.52
C GLU A 140 20.91 4.67 -24.59
N GLY A 141 22.02 4.77 -23.84
CA GLY A 141 22.26 5.90 -22.94
C GLY A 141 21.27 6.00 -21.77
N ILE A 142 20.62 4.89 -21.41
CA ILE A 142 19.65 4.85 -20.32
C ILE A 142 20.39 5.11 -19.00
N GLU A 143 19.95 6.14 -18.29
CA GLU A 143 20.57 6.62 -17.06
C GLU A 143 20.30 5.68 -15.87
N PHE A 144 19.04 5.23 -15.72
CA PHE A 144 18.58 4.45 -14.59
C PHE A 144 18.58 2.95 -14.89
N ASN A 145 18.47 2.13 -13.83
CA ASN A 145 18.26 0.68 -13.93
C ASN A 145 16.78 0.30 -14.22
N VAL A 146 16.02 1.24 -14.73
CA VAL A 146 14.63 1.08 -15.18
C VAL A 146 14.45 1.80 -16.52
N HIS A 147 13.51 1.30 -17.31
CA HIS A 147 13.22 1.90 -18.61
C HIS A 147 11.79 1.56 -19.08
N CYS A 148 11.04 2.56 -19.49
CA CYS A 148 9.80 2.41 -20.24
C CYS A 148 10.02 3.01 -21.63
N PRO A 149 9.90 2.23 -22.72
CA PRO A 149 10.10 2.72 -24.09
C PRO A 149 9.14 3.85 -24.49
N PRO A 150 9.56 4.78 -25.36
CA PRO A 150 8.72 5.90 -25.79
C PRO A 150 7.71 5.53 -26.88
N ARG A 151 7.60 4.25 -27.23
CA ARG A 151 6.69 3.75 -28.26
C ARG A 151 6.15 2.36 -27.93
N THR A 152 4.96 2.07 -28.41
CA THR A 152 4.33 0.75 -28.29
C THR A 152 4.98 -0.30 -29.17
N PHE A 153 4.82 -1.58 -28.81
CA PHE A 153 5.35 -2.74 -29.54
C PHE A 153 4.26 -3.56 -30.22
N GLY A 154 3.01 -3.50 -29.71
CA GLY A 154 1.87 -4.32 -30.09
C GLY A 154 1.80 -5.67 -29.34
N PRO A 155 0.64 -6.32 -29.36
CA PRO A 155 0.42 -7.59 -28.67
C PRO A 155 1.30 -8.72 -29.19
N GLY A 156 1.57 -9.71 -28.30
CA GLY A 156 2.30 -10.94 -28.65
C GLY A 156 3.57 -11.15 -27.85
N GLY A 157 4.35 -12.18 -28.22
CA GLY A 157 5.55 -12.60 -27.51
C GLY A 157 6.79 -11.81 -27.90
N TYR A 158 7.68 -11.63 -26.92
CA TYR A 158 8.93 -10.88 -27.02
C TYR A 158 10.03 -11.49 -26.19
N PHE A 159 11.29 -11.11 -26.54
CA PHE A 159 12.50 -11.39 -25.78
C PHE A 159 13.25 -10.10 -25.52
N TRP A 160 13.89 -9.99 -24.35
CA TRP A 160 14.65 -8.83 -24.00
C TRP A 160 15.96 -9.17 -23.30
N ARG A 161 16.92 -8.26 -23.44
CA ARG A 161 18.23 -8.29 -22.79
C ARG A 161 18.75 -6.89 -22.60
N TYR A 162 19.70 -6.72 -21.68
CA TYR A 162 20.35 -5.45 -21.42
C TYR A 162 21.85 -5.62 -21.25
N ARG A 163 22.59 -4.53 -21.37
CA ARG A 163 24.02 -4.47 -21.04
C ARG A 163 24.37 -3.10 -20.48
N GLY A 164 25.50 -3.03 -19.72
CA GLY A 164 26.04 -1.80 -19.17
C GLY A 164 27.14 -1.25 -20.04
N LYS A 165 27.30 0.09 -20.04
CA LYS A 165 28.36 0.84 -20.68
C LYS A 165 28.96 1.81 -19.67
N ASP A 166 30.29 1.79 -19.51
CA ASP A 166 30.98 2.70 -18.61
C ASP A 166 31.28 4.06 -19.26
N SER A 167 31.89 4.99 -18.50
CA SER A 167 32.24 6.33 -18.96
C SER A 167 33.35 6.36 -20.00
N GLN A 168 34.07 5.24 -20.20
CA GLN A 168 35.11 5.10 -21.22
C GLN A 168 34.56 4.48 -22.51
N GLY A 169 33.26 4.13 -22.53
CA GLY A 169 32.59 3.50 -23.66
C GLY A 169 32.77 1.99 -23.72
N GLN A 170 33.36 1.36 -22.70
CA GLN A 170 33.44 -0.09 -22.59
C GLN A 170 32.08 -0.67 -22.30
N VAL A 171 31.69 -1.74 -23.02
CA VAL A 171 30.39 -2.40 -22.81
C VAL A 171 30.60 -3.80 -22.21
N THR A 172 29.65 -4.18 -21.35
CA THR A 172 29.57 -5.56 -20.85
C THR A 172 29.06 -6.52 -21.93
N ALA A 173 29.21 -7.82 -21.74
CA ALA A 173 28.40 -8.77 -22.49
C ALA A 173 26.91 -8.51 -22.23
N TRP A 174 26.04 -8.95 -23.16
CA TRP A 174 24.61 -8.92 -22.96
C TRP A 174 24.19 -9.80 -21.77
N SER A 175 23.15 -9.38 -21.07
CA SER A 175 22.53 -10.19 -20.02
C SER A 175 21.91 -11.47 -20.59
N ARG A 176 21.56 -12.42 -19.71
CA ARG A 176 20.69 -13.52 -20.11
C ARG A 176 19.40 -12.99 -20.75
N THR A 177 18.93 -13.68 -21.80
CA THR A 177 17.68 -13.38 -22.47
C THR A 177 16.49 -13.76 -21.57
N ARG A 178 15.48 -12.91 -21.53
CA ARG A 178 14.20 -13.14 -20.84
C ARG A 178 13.07 -13.00 -21.82
N SER A 179 12.02 -13.80 -21.67
CA SER A 179 10.78 -13.72 -22.48
C SER A 179 9.65 -13.06 -21.71
N PHE A 180 8.75 -12.42 -22.44
CA PHE A 180 7.47 -11.91 -21.93
C PHE A 180 6.46 -11.83 -23.09
N SER A 181 5.22 -11.51 -22.77
CA SER A 181 4.21 -11.18 -23.76
C SER A 181 3.46 -9.90 -23.40
N ILE A 182 2.87 -9.26 -24.40
CA ILE A 182 1.96 -8.12 -24.24
C ILE A 182 0.56 -8.60 -24.52
N ALA A 183 -0.36 -8.38 -23.57
CA ALA A 183 -1.75 -8.80 -23.71
C ALA A 183 -2.43 -8.06 -24.87
N PRO A 184 -3.39 -8.69 -25.57
CA PRO A 184 -4.19 -8.01 -26.60
C PRO A 184 -4.97 -6.80 -26.07
N SER A 185 -5.30 -6.80 -24.77
CA SER A 185 -6.01 -5.74 -24.05
C SER A 185 -5.08 -4.75 -23.35
N ALA A 186 -3.76 -4.84 -23.59
CA ALA A 186 -2.79 -3.96 -22.92
C ALA A 186 -3.05 -2.49 -23.22
N VAL A 187 -2.95 -1.65 -22.21
CA VAL A 187 -3.12 -0.21 -22.33
C VAL A 187 -1.86 0.42 -22.92
N SER A 188 -2.03 1.27 -23.95
CA SER A 188 -0.93 2.04 -24.53
C SER A 188 -0.45 3.10 -23.53
N MET A 189 0.78 2.95 -23.03
CA MET A 189 1.34 3.85 -22.02
C MET A 189 2.86 4.07 -22.20
N PRO A 190 3.31 4.58 -23.34
CA PRO A 190 4.72 4.90 -23.57
C PRO A 190 5.18 6.09 -22.72
N LEU A 191 6.40 6.01 -22.18
CA LEU A 191 7.04 7.14 -21.53
C LEU A 191 7.67 8.04 -22.61
N PRO A 192 7.23 9.29 -22.79
CA PRO A 192 7.87 10.21 -23.75
C PRO A 192 9.36 10.36 -23.48
N GLU A 193 10.13 10.62 -24.53
CA GLU A 193 11.54 10.98 -24.37
C GLU A 193 11.68 12.18 -23.42
N ARG A 194 12.79 12.22 -22.66
CA ARG A 194 12.99 13.23 -21.62
C ARG A 194 12.79 14.67 -22.14
N SER A 195 13.38 14.99 -23.28
CA SER A 195 13.25 16.33 -23.88
C SER A 195 11.81 16.66 -24.30
N GLU A 196 11.08 15.69 -24.82
CA GLU A 196 9.66 15.85 -25.17
C GLU A 196 8.80 16.05 -23.92
N LEU A 197 8.99 15.23 -22.89
CA LEU A 197 8.29 15.35 -21.61
C LEU A 197 8.47 16.75 -21.01
N ILE A 198 9.71 17.21 -20.92
CA ILE A 198 10.06 18.51 -20.35
C ILE A 198 9.46 19.65 -21.18
N ALA A 199 9.47 19.53 -22.51
CA ALA A 199 8.86 20.53 -23.39
C ALA A 199 7.33 20.67 -23.24
N ARG A 200 6.64 19.69 -22.70
CA ARG A 200 5.20 19.74 -22.41
C ARG A 200 4.84 20.60 -21.21
N ILE A 201 5.79 20.79 -20.28
CA ILE A 201 5.58 21.57 -19.05
C ILE A 201 5.57 23.08 -19.40
N PRO A 202 4.60 23.87 -18.88
CA PRO A 202 4.57 25.31 -19.16
C PRO A 202 5.84 26.02 -18.74
N LYS A 203 6.36 26.90 -19.61
CA LYS A 203 7.53 27.73 -19.28
C LYS A 203 7.20 28.88 -18.35
N THR A 204 5.95 29.28 -18.28
CA THR A 204 5.44 30.34 -17.42
C THR A 204 4.57 29.79 -16.31
N HIS A 205 4.44 30.47 -15.20
CA HIS A 205 3.58 30.13 -14.09
C HIS A 205 2.13 30.58 -14.32
N PRO A 206 1.16 29.85 -13.73
CA PRO A 206 1.29 28.67 -12.85
C PRO A 206 1.57 27.38 -13.62
N ARG A 207 2.17 26.36 -12.94
CA ARG A 207 2.60 25.10 -13.57
C ARG A 207 2.06 23.83 -12.88
N LEU A 208 1.44 23.96 -11.69
CA LEU A 208 0.90 22.84 -10.90
C LEU A 208 -0.62 22.95 -10.81
N PHE A 209 -1.35 21.87 -11.08
CA PHE A 209 -2.82 21.76 -11.07
C PHE A 209 -3.55 22.63 -12.10
N LEU A 210 -2.92 23.62 -12.65
CA LEU A 210 -3.47 24.52 -13.67
C LEU A 210 -2.34 25.11 -14.51
N ARG A 211 -2.70 25.49 -15.74
CA ARG A 211 -1.81 26.11 -16.72
C ARG A 211 -2.27 27.54 -16.99
N PRO A 212 -1.37 28.44 -17.42
CA PRO A 212 -1.75 29.79 -17.78
C PRO A 212 -2.92 29.86 -18.76
N GLU A 213 -2.93 28.95 -19.74
CA GLU A 213 -3.96 28.88 -20.79
C GLU A 213 -5.36 28.49 -20.26
N ASN A 214 -5.40 27.84 -19.09
CA ASN A 214 -6.64 27.36 -18.46
C ASN A 214 -7.27 28.39 -17.50
N LEU A 215 -6.56 29.47 -17.15
CA LEU A 215 -7.00 30.42 -16.12
C LEU A 215 -8.35 31.06 -16.43
N ASP A 216 -8.59 31.49 -17.69
CA ASP A 216 -9.85 32.17 -18.05
C ASP A 216 -11.02 31.19 -17.99
N ARG A 217 -10.83 29.94 -18.39
CA ARG A 217 -11.82 28.87 -18.22
C ARG A 217 -12.16 28.65 -16.76
N LEU A 218 -11.14 28.51 -15.89
CA LEU A 218 -11.34 28.31 -14.45
C LEU A 218 -12.02 29.51 -13.78
N ARG A 219 -11.69 30.74 -14.18
CA ARG A 219 -12.38 31.95 -13.76
C ARG A 219 -13.84 31.96 -14.20
N GLY A 220 -14.13 31.45 -15.39
CA GLY A 220 -15.50 31.23 -15.90
C GLY A 220 -16.27 30.27 -15.00
N LEU A 221 -15.68 29.15 -14.63
CA LEU A 221 -16.26 28.16 -13.70
C LEU A 221 -16.52 28.75 -12.31
N ALA A 222 -15.58 29.52 -11.78
CA ALA A 222 -15.71 30.18 -10.48
C ALA A 222 -16.89 31.18 -10.42
N ARG A 223 -17.25 31.78 -11.58
CA ARG A 223 -18.43 32.67 -11.67
C ARG A 223 -19.72 31.90 -12.00
N GLY A 224 -19.61 30.68 -12.53
CA GLY A 224 -20.72 29.89 -13.04
C GLY A 224 -20.94 28.60 -12.25
N GLU A 225 -20.61 27.48 -12.89
CA GLU A 225 -20.91 26.10 -12.40
C GLU A 225 -20.32 25.81 -11.02
N LEU A 226 -19.08 26.24 -10.76
CA LEU A 226 -18.38 26.00 -9.48
C LEU A 226 -18.41 27.24 -8.55
N LYS A 227 -19.43 28.09 -8.69
CA LYS A 227 -19.56 29.30 -7.88
C LYS A 227 -19.63 29.00 -6.38
N SER A 228 -20.31 27.95 -5.98
CA SER A 228 -20.42 27.56 -4.56
C SER A 228 -19.05 27.20 -3.99
N GLN A 229 -18.30 26.34 -4.68
CA GLN A 229 -16.96 25.93 -4.27
C GLN A 229 -15.98 27.09 -4.24
N TYR A 230 -16.10 28.03 -5.20
CA TYR A 230 -15.30 29.24 -5.19
C TYR A 230 -15.65 30.15 -3.99
N GLN A 231 -16.94 30.29 -3.64
CA GLN A 231 -17.36 31.05 -2.47
C GLN A 231 -16.83 30.43 -1.16
N ASP A 232 -16.74 29.11 -1.08
CA ASP A 232 -16.14 28.45 0.08
C ASP A 232 -14.63 28.71 0.19
N LEU A 233 -13.93 28.76 -0.94
CA LEU A 233 -12.53 29.21 -0.99
C LEU A 233 -12.38 30.68 -0.52
N VAL A 234 -13.27 31.56 -0.95
CA VAL A 234 -13.26 32.98 -0.51
C VAL A 234 -13.51 33.09 0.99
N LYS A 235 -14.50 32.38 1.54
CA LYS A 235 -14.76 32.33 3.00
C LYS A 235 -13.54 31.84 3.78
N GLU A 236 -12.87 30.79 3.27
CA GLU A 236 -11.65 30.29 3.89
C GLU A 236 -10.52 31.30 3.82
N CYS A 237 -10.33 31.99 2.70
CA CYS A 237 -9.36 33.07 2.59
C CYS A 237 -9.63 34.24 3.57
N ASP A 238 -10.89 34.65 3.71
CA ASP A 238 -11.26 35.70 4.69
C ASP A 238 -11.03 35.21 6.13
N ARG A 239 -11.28 33.91 6.43
CA ARG A 239 -10.96 33.33 7.74
C ARG A 239 -9.47 33.31 8.02
N ILE A 240 -8.63 32.98 7.03
CA ILE A 240 -7.16 33.01 7.15
C ILE A 240 -6.68 34.43 7.40
N LEU A 241 -7.19 35.44 6.67
CA LEU A 241 -6.81 36.82 6.87
C LEU A 241 -7.23 37.39 8.24
N ALA A 242 -8.38 36.93 8.75
CA ALA A 242 -8.83 37.33 10.10
C ALA A 242 -7.95 36.73 11.21
N ASN A 243 -7.39 35.53 10.99
CA ASN A 243 -6.54 34.84 11.93
C ASN A 243 -5.36 34.19 11.17
N PRO A 244 -4.38 34.97 10.72
CA PRO A 244 -3.27 34.47 9.94
C PRO A 244 -2.44 33.46 10.75
N PRO A 245 -1.96 32.36 10.13
CA PRO A 245 -1.12 31.40 10.83
C PRO A 245 0.21 32.09 11.22
N SER A 246 0.79 31.68 12.35
CA SER A 246 2.16 32.04 12.67
C SER A 246 3.10 31.48 11.61
N THR A 247 4.09 32.29 11.20
CA THR A 247 5.12 31.93 10.23
C THR A 247 6.48 31.67 10.87
N GLN A 248 6.52 31.54 12.21
CA GLN A 248 7.71 31.11 12.93
C GLN A 248 8.12 29.71 12.50
N GLU A 249 9.42 29.43 12.37
CA GLU A 249 9.88 28.07 12.13
C GLU A 249 9.48 27.16 13.28
N PRO A 250 8.91 25.95 13.00
CA PRO A 250 8.56 25.03 14.06
C PRO A 250 9.78 24.52 14.84
N PRO A 251 9.60 24.03 16.09
CA PRO A 251 10.72 23.72 16.97
C PRO A 251 11.58 22.56 16.45
N LYS A 252 12.88 22.63 16.72
CA LYS A 252 13.81 21.50 16.58
C LYS A 252 13.68 20.57 17.80
N TYR A 253 14.12 19.32 17.65
CA TYR A 253 14.19 18.40 18.80
C TYR A 253 15.18 18.95 19.83
N PRO A 254 14.84 18.98 21.12
CA PRO A 254 15.78 19.31 22.18
C PRO A 254 17.04 18.44 22.14
N PRO A 255 18.21 19.01 22.48
CA PRO A 255 19.44 18.21 22.59
C PRO A 255 19.29 17.04 23.55
N GLY A 256 19.70 15.84 23.13
CA GLY A 256 19.64 14.63 23.95
C GLY A 256 18.26 13.98 24.03
N MET A 257 17.27 14.47 23.32
CA MET A 257 15.96 13.82 23.25
C MET A 257 16.09 12.41 22.63
N GLU A 258 15.50 11.43 23.29
CA GLU A 258 15.46 10.06 22.78
C GLU A 258 14.58 9.99 21.53
N THR A 259 15.16 9.50 20.44
CA THR A 259 14.45 9.29 19.19
C THR A 259 13.35 8.25 19.38
N LYS A 260 12.15 8.56 18.90
CA LYS A 260 10.93 7.72 19.03
C LYS A 260 10.32 7.69 20.44
N SER A 261 10.79 8.52 21.38
CA SER A 261 10.04 8.79 22.62
C SER A 261 8.69 9.43 22.31
N GLU A 262 7.80 9.50 23.29
CA GLU A 262 6.49 10.13 23.11
C GLU A 262 6.65 11.63 22.81
N GLU A 263 7.51 12.32 23.53
CA GLU A 263 7.82 13.75 23.34
C GLU A 263 8.47 14.01 21.97
N TRP A 264 9.34 13.11 21.52
CA TRP A 264 9.92 13.20 20.17
C TRP A 264 8.82 13.13 19.08
N ARG A 265 7.85 12.21 19.23
CA ARG A 265 6.75 12.03 18.28
C ARG A 265 5.79 13.21 18.28
N GLU A 266 5.53 13.81 19.46
CA GLU A 266 4.70 15.02 19.53
C GLU A 266 5.30 16.16 18.71
N ILE A 267 6.62 16.38 18.81
CA ILE A 267 7.31 17.40 18.00
C ILE A 267 7.32 17.00 16.52
N TRP A 268 7.66 15.74 16.24
CA TRP A 268 7.75 15.21 14.89
C TRP A 268 6.43 15.38 14.12
N TRP A 269 5.32 14.98 14.72
CA TRP A 269 3.98 15.08 14.14
C TRP A 269 3.41 16.51 14.24
N GLY A 270 3.67 17.20 15.35
CA GLY A 270 3.29 18.60 15.54
C GLY A 270 3.86 19.50 14.45
N ASN A 271 5.13 19.29 14.10
CA ASN A 271 5.79 20.04 13.03
C ASN A 271 5.14 19.79 11.67
N ARG A 272 4.71 18.54 11.37
CA ARG A 272 3.95 18.22 10.17
C ARG A 272 2.64 19.00 10.10
N THR A 273 1.85 18.89 11.14
CA THR A 273 0.53 19.54 11.22
C THR A 273 0.65 21.07 11.11
N TYR A 274 1.63 21.63 11.79
CA TYR A 274 1.93 23.05 11.74
C TYR A 274 2.34 23.49 10.32
N THR A 275 3.26 22.77 9.69
CA THR A 275 3.75 23.08 8.33
C THR A 275 2.62 23.05 7.31
N ILE A 276 1.75 22.03 7.39
CA ILE A 276 0.55 21.94 6.55
C ILE A 276 -0.33 23.16 6.77
N LYS A 277 -0.67 23.48 8.03
CA LYS A 277 -1.54 24.62 8.35
C LYS A 277 -1.02 25.93 7.76
N VAL A 278 0.28 26.20 7.87
CA VAL A 278 0.88 27.46 7.41
C VAL A 278 0.89 27.52 5.88
N LEU A 279 1.46 26.52 5.23
CA LEU A 279 1.70 26.56 3.79
C LEU A 279 0.46 26.21 2.95
N ASP A 280 -0.48 25.41 3.45
CA ASP A 280 -1.74 25.20 2.77
C ASP A 280 -2.64 26.44 2.81
N SER A 281 -2.55 27.23 3.90
CA SER A 281 -3.17 28.56 3.95
C SER A 281 -2.62 29.47 2.84
N ALA A 282 -1.30 29.49 2.64
CA ALA A 282 -0.67 30.29 1.58
C ALA A 282 -1.09 29.79 0.17
N ALA A 283 -1.08 28.48 -0.05
CA ALA A 283 -1.50 27.91 -1.33
C ALA A 283 -2.99 28.20 -1.64
N THR A 284 -3.87 28.10 -0.64
CA THR A 284 -5.29 28.40 -0.78
C THR A 284 -5.54 29.88 -1.12
N LEU A 285 -4.89 30.80 -0.41
CA LEU A 285 -4.93 32.23 -0.68
C LEU A 285 -4.46 32.54 -2.11
N ALA A 286 -3.31 32.00 -2.50
CA ALA A 286 -2.70 32.19 -3.80
C ALA A 286 -3.59 31.69 -4.94
N PHE A 287 -4.10 30.48 -4.81
CA PHE A 287 -4.99 29.87 -5.82
C PHE A 287 -6.30 30.64 -5.95
N THR A 288 -6.93 31.03 -4.84
CA THR A 288 -8.20 31.79 -4.86
C THR A 288 -8.03 33.13 -5.55
N ARG A 289 -6.89 33.82 -5.35
CA ARG A 289 -6.56 35.05 -6.06
C ARG A 289 -6.48 34.82 -7.58
N LEU A 290 -5.89 33.75 -8.04
CA LEU A 290 -5.79 33.42 -9.48
C LEU A 290 -7.18 33.25 -10.14
N LEU A 291 -8.18 32.79 -9.39
CA LEU A 291 -9.55 32.62 -9.88
C LEU A 291 -10.35 33.93 -9.91
N GLY A 292 -9.75 35.05 -9.54
CA GLY A 292 -10.40 36.37 -9.50
C GLY A 292 -10.70 36.88 -8.07
N GLY A 293 -10.02 36.28 -7.06
CA GLY A 293 -10.05 36.75 -5.68
C GLY A 293 -9.34 38.10 -5.50
N GLN A 294 -9.50 38.67 -4.31
CA GLN A 294 -8.94 40.01 -3.98
C GLN A 294 -7.41 39.96 -3.92
N ASP A 295 -6.75 41.04 -4.35
CA ASP A 295 -5.28 41.15 -4.32
C ASP A 295 -4.69 40.91 -2.92
N LYS A 296 -5.42 41.30 -1.84
CA LYS A 296 -4.97 41.04 -0.45
C LYS A 296 -4.67 39.54 -0.19
N TYR A 297 -5.35 38.60 -0.86
CA TYR A 297 -5.07 37.18 -0.72
C TYR A 297 -3.68 36.83 -1.29
N GLY A 298 -3.37 37.34 -2.48
CA GLY A 298 -2.06 37.17 -3.09
C GLY A 298 -0.93 37.81 -2.26
N GLN A 299 -1.15 38.98 -1.70
CA GLN A 299 -0.14 39.68 -0.88
C GLN A 299 0.14 38.88 0.42
N GLU A 300 -0.89 38.35 1.07
CA GLU A 300 -0.70 37.54 2.27
C GLU A 300 -0.05 36.18 1.93
N ALA A 301 -0.42 35.54 0.85
CA ALA A 301 0.25 34.34 0.39
C ALA A 301 1.73 34.57 0.10
N ARG A 302 2.07 35.68 -0.56
CA ARG A 302 3.46 36.11 -0.81
C ARG A 302 4.21 36.33 0.50
N ARG A 303 3.59 37.05 1.48
CA ARG A 303 4.19 37.27 2.79
C ARG A 303 4.52 35.94 3.50
N ILE A 304 3.56 35.02 3.57
CA ILE A 304 3.75 33.69 4.21
C ILE A 304 4.85 32.91 3.49
N LEU A 305 4.85 32.87 2.16
CA LEU A 305 5.87 32.18 1.37
C LEU A 305 7.28 32.67 1.72
N LEU A 306 7.50 34.00 1.72
CA LEU A 306 8.79 34.61 1.98
C LEU A 306 9.25 34.42 3.43
N GLU A 307 8.33 34.43 4.39
CA GLU A 307 8.67 34.11 5.80
C GLU A 307 9.06 32.64 5.92
N CYS A 308 8.33 31.71 5.29
CA CYS A 308 8.70 30.30 5.31
C CYS A 308 9.99 30.01 4.55
N ALA A 309 10.35 30.82 3.55
CA ALA A 309 11.65 30.69 2.85
C ALA A 309 12.85 30.94 3.78
N LYS A 310 12.64 31.59 4.94
CA LYS A 310 13.69 31.80 5.94
C LYS A 310 13.91 30.60 6.86
N TRP A 311 13.01 29.60 6.85
CA TRP A 311 13.17 28.41 7.68
C TRP A 311 14.40 27.60 7.23
N ASP A 312 15.16 27.10 8.20
CA ASP A 312 16.35 26.30 7.93
C ASP A 312 16.01 25.08 7.06
N PRO A 313 16.53 24.99 5.83
CA PRO A 313 16.19 23.89 4.92
C PRO A 313 16.64 22.51 5.41
N LYS A 314 17.59 22.47 6.38
CA LYS A 314 18.07 21.26 7.05
C LYS A 314 17.60 21.18 8.51
N GLY A 315 16.73 22.10 8.94
CA GLY A 315 16.18 22.18 10.29
C GLY A 315 14.89 21.38 10.47
N SER A 316 14.00 21.88 11.31
CA SER A 316 12.77 21.22 11.78
C SER A 316 11.80 20.77 10.68
N THR A 317 11.93 21.30 9.46
CA THR A 317 11.18 20.94 8.25
C THR A 317 12.09 20.46 7.12
N GLY A 318 13.35 20.10 7.42
CA GLY A 318 14.25 19.43 6.46
C GLY A 318 13.84 17.97 6.26
N TYR A 319 13.90 17.47 5.02
CA TYR A 319 13.45 16.13 4.70
C TYR A 319 14.21 15.02 5.46
N ARG A 320 15.51 15.21 5.70
CA ARG A 320 16.33 14.26 6.47
C ARG A 320 16.25 14.45 7.98
N TYR A 321 15.76 15.56 8.45
CA TYR A 321 15.59 15.85 9.87
C TYR A 321 14.20 15.43 10.39
N ASN A 322 13.15 15.77 9.62
CA ASN A 322 11.77 15.43 9.87
C ASN A 322 11.04 15.32 8.52
N ASP A 323 11.01 14.13 7.95
CA ASP A 323 10.44 13.89 6.63
C ASP A 323 8.93 14.17 6.56
N GLU A 324 8.20 13.90 7.66
CA GLU A 324 6.77 14.21 7.73
C GLU A 324 6.47 15.72 7.67
N ALA A 325 7.35 16.56 8.19
CA ALA A 325 7.25 18.02 8.01
C ALA A 325 7.89 18.52 6.71
N GLY A 326 8.97 17.87 6.28
CA GLY A 326 9.69 18.22 5.06
C GLY A 326 8.89 17.97 3.78
N MET A 327 8.17 16.85 3.70
CA MET A 327 7.31 16.55 2.55
C MET A 327 6.24 17.63 2.34
N PRO A 328 5.38 17.97 3.31
CA PRO A 328 4.39 19.03 3.12
C PRO A 328 5.02 20.42 2.90
N TYR A 329 6.14 20.73 3.55
CA TYR A 329 6.85 21.97 3.20
C TYR A 329 7.13 22.01 1.69
N ASN A 330 7.74 20.98 1.18
CA ASN A 330 8.24 20.95 -0.19
C ASN A 330 7.12 21.13 -1.22
N TYR A 331 6.03 20.36 -1.15
CA TYR A 331 4.99 20.49 -2.16
C TYR A 331 4.10 21.72 -1.97
N LEU A 332 3.77 22.11 -0.75
CA LEU A 332 2.92 23.29 -0.52
C LEU A 332 3.66 24.60 -0.81
N PHE A 333 4.95 24.68 -0.49
CA PHE A 333 5.77 25.82 -0.88
C PHE A 333 5.85 25.95 -2.40
N SER A 334 6.07 24.85 -3.11
CA SER A 334 6.11 24.81 -4.57
C SER A 334 4.80 25.24 -5.21
N ARG A 335 3.67 24.78 -4.67
CA ARG A 335 2.33 25.20 -5.12
C ARG A 335 2.12 26.70 -4.90
N THR A 336 2.44 27.20 -3.71
CA THR A 336 2.33 28.64 -3.41
C THR A 336 3.21 29.46 -4.34
N TYR A 337 4.48 29.07 -4.50
CA TYR A 337 5.42 29.76 -5.39
C TYR A 337 4.89 29.91 -6.81
N THR A 338 4.38 28.81 -7.39
CA THR A 338 3.87 28.85 -8.77
C THR A 338 2.59 29.68 -8.91
N PHE A 339 1.78 29.77 -7.83
CA PHE A 339 0.49 30.51 -7.86
C PHE A 339 0.65 32.01 -7.63
N VAL A 340 1.71 32.45 -6.94
CA VAL A 340 1.99 33.90 -6.71
C VAL A 340 3.19 34.40 -7.48
N ASN A 341 3.71 33.66 -8.43
CA ASN A 341 4.97 33.98 -9.12
C ASN A 341 4.95 35.37 -9.77
N ASP A 342 3.80 35.80 -10.29
CA ASP A 342 3.59 37.11 -10.88
C ASP A 342 3.64 38.28 -9.87
N LEU A 343 3.55 37.99 -8.56
CA LEU A 343 3.65 38.97 -7.49
C LEU A 343 5.05 39.08 -6.89
N LEU A 344 5.95 38.14 -7.21
CA LEU A 344 7.29 38.08 -6.67
C LEU A 344 8.27 38.95 -7.48
N THR A 345 9.10 39.74 -6.79
CA THR A 345 10.28 40.35 -7.42
C THR A 345 11.35 39.32 -7.77
N ASP A 346 12.32 39.71 -8.61
CA ASP A 346 13.40 38.79 -8.98
C ASP A 346 14.26 38.36 -7.80
N ASP A 347 14.52 39.26 -6.85
CA ASP A 347 15.23 38.95 -5.60
C ASP A 347 14.45 37.94 -4.74
N GLU A 348 13.15 38.09 -4.63
CA GLU A 348 12.28 37.18 -3.89
C GLU A 348 12.20 35.80 -4.54
N LYS A 349 12.12 35.74 -5.87
CA LYS A 349 12.23 34.49 -6.63
C LYS A 349 13.56 33.80 -6.35
N GLU A 350 14.64 34.55 -6.31
CA GLU A 350 15.99 34.03 -6.05
C GLU A 350 16.10 33.47 -4.62
N ILE A 351 15.48 34.06 -3.60
CA ILE A 351 15.39 33.52 -2.26
C ILE A 351 14.66 32.18 -2.28
N CYS A 352 13.51 32.09 -2.96
CA CYS A 352 12.73 30.85 -3.08
C CYS A 352 13.53 29.75 -3.80
N ARG A 353 14.21 30.09 -4.90
CA ARG A 353 15.03 29.14 -5.67
C ARG A 353 16.16 28.54 -4.83
N LYS A 354 16.88 29.36 -4.07
CA LYS A 354 17.99 28.92 -3.20
C LYS A 354 17.53 27.92 -2.16
N VAL A 355 16.43 28.18 -1.46
CA VAL A 355 15.93 27.27 -0.44
C VAL A 355 15.43 25.97 -1.04
N MET A 356 14.77 26.03 -2.20
CA MET A 356 14.24 24.84 -2.85
C MET A 356 15.30 24.00 -3.56
N LYS A 357 16.41 24.62 -4.02
CA LYS A 357 17.59 23.88 -4.48
C LYS A 357 18.13 22.95 -3.40
N ILE A 358 18.35 23.49 -2.19
CA ILE A 358 18.86 22.69 -1.07
C ILE A 358 17.90 21.54 -0.71
N ARG A 359 16.60 21.82 -0.62
CA ARG A 359 15.59 20.83 -0.23
C ARG A 359 15.34 19.77 -1.31
N GLY A 360 15.34 20.17 -2.57
CA GLY A 360 15.18 19.26 -3.70
C GLY A 360 16.39 18.33 -3.84
N ASP A 361 17.61 18.85 -3.75
CA ASP A 361 18.83 18.07 -3.78
C ASP A 361 18.90 17.05 -2.64
N GLU A 362 18.54 17.46 -1.41
CA GLU A 362 18.50 16.54 -0.27
C GLU A 362 17.54 15.39 -0.51
N MET A 363 16.35 15.67 -1.01
CA MET A 363 15.32 14.67 -1.28
C MET A 363 15.72 13.76 -2.46
N TYR A 364 16.22 14.35 -3.56
CA TYR A 364 16.69 13.62 -4.73
C TYR A 364 17.83 12.68 -4.39
N SER A 365 18.87 13.16 -3.72
CA SER A 365 20.02 12.35 -3.33
C SER A 365 19.68 11.19 -2.39
N HIS A 366 18.60 11.33 -1.60
CA HIS A 366 18.12 10.25 -0.74
C HIS A 366 17.34 9.19 -1.52
N LEU A 367 16.54 9.60 -2.51
CA LEU A 367 15.62 8.72 -3.23
C LEU A 367 16.28 8.07 -4.45
N CYS A 368 17.04 8.82 -5.23
CA CYS A 368 17.62 8.39 -6.50
C CYS A 368 19.05 7.84 -6.31
N PRO A 369 19.40 6.74 -6.93
CA PRO A 369 18.56 5.80 -7.67
C PRO A 369 17.96 4.68 -6.79
N ARG A 370 18.17 4.75 -5.48
CA ARG A 370 17.80 3.69 -4.52
C ARG A 370 16.35 3.24 -4.70
N HIS A 371 15.42 4.17 -4.79
CA HIS A 371 13.98 3.88 -4.88
C HIS A 371 13.56 3.14 -6.16
N LEU A 372 14.41 3.11 -7.19
CA LEU A 372 14.17 2.35 -8.43
C LEU A 372 14.46 0.85 -8.29
N TRP A 373 15.10 0.43 -7.18
CA TRP A 373 15.41 -0.98 -6.92
C TRP A 373 14.92 -1.44 -5.55
N GLN A 374 14.90 -0.55 -4.57
CA GLN A 374 14.43 -0.80 -3.20
C GLN A 374 13.26 0.14 -2.85
N PRO A 375 12.08 -0.03 -3.49
CA PRO A 375 10.98 0.91 -3.35
C PRO A 375 10.13 0.69 -2.09
N TYR A 376 10.33 -0.42 -1.37
CA TYR A 376 9.45 -0.86 -0.28
C TYR A 376 9.65 -0.11 1.05
N ALA A 377 10.19 1.10 1.01
CA ALA A 377 10.22 2.00 2.16
C ALA A 377 8.98 2.91 2.15
N SER A 378 8.14 2.79 3.17
CA SER A 378 6.84 3.47 3.28
C SER A 378 6.96 4.99 3.04
N HIS A 379 7.87 5.67 3.75
CA HIS A 379 8.06 7.12 3.62
C HIS A 379 8.63 7.53 2.26
N SER A 380 9.61 6.80 1.74
CA SER A 380 10.16 7.05 0.39
C SER A 380 9.10 6.92 -0.70
N ASN A 381 8.19 5.96 -0.54
CA ASN A 381 7.10 5.72 -1.48
C ASN A 381 6.08 6.87 -1.51
N ARG A 382 5.98 7.67 -0.44
CA ARG A 382 5.17 8.89 -0.39
C ARG A 382 5.93 10.14 -0.82
N ALA A 383 7.24 10.08 -0.99
CA ALA A 383 8.12 11.25 -1.18
C ALA A 383 8.39 11.56 -2.66
N TRP A 384 8.62 10.56 -3.50
CA TRP A 384 9.09 10.73 -4.88
C TRP A 384 8.20 11.63 -5.75
N HIS A 385 6.87 11.52 -5.64
CA HIS A 385 5.97 12.35 -6.43
C HIS A 385 5.93 13.82 -5.95
N LYS A 386 6.25 14.07 -4.67
CA LYS A 386 6.38 15.44 -4.15
C LYS A 386 7.66 16.10 -4.67
N LEU A 387 8.72 15.31 -4.86
CA LEU A 387 9.92 15.77 -5.56
C LEU A 387 9.60 16.16 -7.01
N GLY A 388 8.74 15.39 -7.68
CA GLY A 388 8.23 15.75 -9.01
C GLY A 388 7.48 17.10 -9.03
N GLU A 389 6.64 17.39 -8.02
CA GLU A 389 5.97 18.70 -7.91
C GLU A 389 7.00 19.85 -7.75
N ILE A 390 8.06 19.65 -6.94
CA ILE A 390 9.16 20.63 -6.83
C ILE A 390 9.82 20.86 -8.19
N GLY A 391 10.17 19.76 -8.87
CA GLY A 391 10.84 19.83 -10.16
C GLY A 391 10.01 20.60 -11.21
N ILE A 392 8.71 20.36 -11.29
CA ILE A 392 7.81 21.08 -12.20
C ILE A 392 7.71 22.56 -11.83
N ALA A 393 7.55 22.88 -10.53
CA ALA A 393 7.41 24.27 -10.10
C ALA A 393 8.66 25.13 -10.39
N PHE A 394 9.85 24.52 -10.31
CA PHE A 394 11.13 25.21 -10.45
C PHE A 394 11.91 24.83 -11.71
N LEU A 395 11.23 24.20 -12.69
CA LEU A 395 11.82 23.83 -13.97
C LEU A 395 12.39 25.09 -14.68
N ASP A 396 13.57 24.96 -15.27
CA ASP A 396 14.35 26.06 -15.92
C ASP A 396 14.78 27.18 -14.95
N GLU A 397 14.46 27.07 -13.66
CA GLU A 397 14.79 28.10 -12.66
C GLU A 397 15.79 27.61 -11.61
N VAL A 398 15.82 26.29 -11.36
CA VAL A 398 16.72 25.66 -10.40
C VAL A 398 17.47 24.53 -11.09
N GLU A 399 18.78 24.55 -10.99
CA GLU A 399 19.62 23.44 -11.47
C GLU A 399 19.25 22.13 -10.77
N GLY A 400 19.03 21.05 -11.53
CA GLY A 400 18.58 19.75 -11.05
C GLY A 400 17.06 19.56 -11.07
N ALA A 401 16.25 20.60 -11.23
CA ALA A 401 14.80 20.48 -11.26
C ALA A 401 14.30 19.53 -12.36
N GLU A 402 14.96 19.54 -13.52
CA GLU A 402 14.66 18.61 -14.62
C GLU A 402 14.94 17.15 -14.22
N ASP A 403 16.03 16.88 -13.51
CA ASP A 403 16.37 15.54 -13.00
C ASP A 403 15.31 15.06 -12.00
N TRP A 404 14.80 15.94 -11.15
CA TRP A 404 13.76 15.61 -10.18
C TRP A 404 12.45 15.22 -10.87
N VAL A 405 12.05 15.93 -11.92
CA VAL A 405 10.88 15.57 -12.76
C VAL A 405 11.10 14.23 -13.41
N TRP A 406 12.26 14.06 -14.06
CA TRP A 406 12.61 12.85 -14.80
C TRP A 406 12.63 11.61 -13.90
N PHE A 407 13.24 11.72 -12.71
CA PHE A 407 13.24 10.67 -11.71
C PHE A 407 11.82 10.30 -11.26
N ALA A 408 11.02 11.29 -10.85
CA ALA A 408 9.66 11.05 -10.38
C ALA A 408 8.78 10.39 -11.46
N THR A 409 8.94 10.79 -12.71
CA THR A 409 8.23 10.19 -13.85
C THR A 409 8.68 8.75 -14.09
N ASN A 410 9.99 8.46 -14.00
CA ASN A 410 10.50 7.10 -14.10
C ASN A 410 10.01 6.20 -12.96
N VAL A 411 9.89 6.70 -11.73
CA VAL A 411 9.26 5.95 -10.63
C VAL A 411 7.82 5.60 -10.98
N PHE A 412 7.03 6.56 -11.46
CA PHE A 412 5.65 6.33 -11.83
C PHE A 412 5.50 5.26 -12.92
N PHE A 413 6.24 5.39 -14.01
CA PHE A 413 6.11 4.47 -15.14
C PHE A 413 6.64 3.07 -14.83
N ASN A 414 7.75 2.94 -14.08
CA ASN A 414 8.48 1.69 -13.96
C ASN A 414 8.32 0.99 -12.60
N VAL A 415 8.00 1.72 -11.52
CA VAL A 415 8.05 1.16 -10.16
C VAL A 415 6.72 1.28 -9.41
N TYR A 416 5.85 2.18 -9.80
CA TYR A 416 4.55 2.35 -9.15
C TYR A 416 3.47 1.46 -9.80
N PRO A 417 2.56 0.82 -9.03
CA PRO A 417 2.41 0.82 -7.58
C PRO A 417 3.34 -0.17 -6.88
N VAL A 418 3.80 0.14 -5.65
CA VAL A 418 4.78 -0.67 -4.92
C VAL A 418 4.14 -1.73 -4.03
N TRP A 419 3.14 -1.34 -3.20
CA TRP A 419 2.44 -2.23 -2.27
C TRP A 419 1.20 -2.90 -2.89
N SER A 420 1.20 -3.05 -4.19
CA SER A 420 0.07 -3.54 -4.96
C SER A 420 0.57 -4.25 -6.22
N ASP A 421 -0.38 -4.70 -7.02
CA ASP A 421 -0.15 -5.20 -8.35
C ASP A 421 -1.22 -4.65 -9.30
N GLU A 422 -1.17 -5.00 -10.56
CA GLU A 422 -2.12 -4.56 -11.60
C GLU A 422 -3.57 -5.00 -11.33
N ASP A 423 -3.79 -5.97 -10.42
CA ASP A 423 -5.12 -6.42 -9.96
C ASP A 423 -5.83 -5.44 -9.02
N GLY A 424 -5.08 -4.47 -8.47
CA GLY A 424 -5.58 -3.41 -7.61
C GLY A 424 -5.64 -3.75 -6.12
N GLY A 425 -5.14 -4.93 -5.69
CA GLY A 425 -4.99 -5.29 -4.27
C GLY A 425 -4.02 -4.35 -3.55
N TRP A 426 -4.04 -4.34 -2.20
CA TRP A 426 -3.14 -3.53 -1.40
C TRP A 426 -2.59 -4.31 -0.20
N HIS A 427 -1.28 -4.45 -0.11
CA HIS A 427 -0.64 -5.28 0.90
C HIS A 427 -0.84 -4.75 2.34
N GLU A 428 -0.77 -3.44 2.53
CA GLU A 428 -0.76 -2.80 3.85
C GLU A 428 -2.16 -2.55 4.46
N GLY A 429 -3.21 -3.04 3.80
CA GLY A 429 -4.59 -2.92 4.30
C GLY A 429 -5.29 -1.61 3.91
N SER A 430 -6.57 -1.51 4.32
CA SER A 430 -7.48 -0.42 3.89
C SER A 430 -7.05 0.97 4.33
N SER A 431 -6.45 1.10 5.50
CA SER A 431 -6.00 2.40 6.01
C SER A 431 -4.90 3.00 5.14
N TYR A 432 -3.90 2.18 4.80
CA TYR A 432 -2.78 2.60 3.96
C TYR A 432 -3.13 2.70 2.49
N TRP A 433 -4.04 1.84 1.99
CA TRP A 433 -4.65 2.01 0.67
C TRP A 433 -5.22 3.42 0.52
N ALA A 434 -6.07 3.85 1.46
CA ALA A 434 -6.68 5.18 1.42
C ALA A 434 -5.64 6.30 1.55
N SER A 435 -4.70 6.17 2.50
CA SER A 435 -3.68 7.17 2.80
C SER A 435 -2.74 7.43 1.60
N TYR A 436 -2.22 6.37 0.99
CA TYR A 436 -1.31 6.48 -0.15
C TYR A 436 -2.01 7.00 -1.40
N LEU A 437 -3.15 6.42 -1.74
CA LEU A 437 -3.85 6.78 -2.97
C LEU A 437 -4.45 8.18 -2.92
N SER A 438 -4.98 8.63 -1.77
CA SER A 438 -5.49 10.00 -1.64
C SER A 438 -4.41 11.04 -1.94
N ARG A 439 -3.17 10.80 -1.50
CA ARG A 439 -2.04 11.69 -1.79
C ARG A 439 -1.52 11.55 -3.21
N PHE A 440 -1.52 10.33 -3.73
CA PHE A 440 -1.11 10.06 -5.10
C PHE A 440 -2.04 10.72 -6.13
N THR A 441 -3.36 10.82 -5.85
CA THR A 441 -4.30 11.47 -6.77
C THR A 441 -3.94 12.93 -7.06
N TRP A 442 -3.25 13.63 -6.15
CA TRP A 442 -2.72 14.97 -6.44
C TRP A 442 -1.65 14.96 -7.51
N TRP A 443 -0.72 14.01 -7.44
CA TRP A 443 0.29 13.84 -8.47
C TRP A 443 -0.33 13.47 -9.82
N ALA A 444 -1.34 12.63 -9.83
CA ALA A 444 -2.09 12.28 -11.03
C ALA A 444 -2.72 13.52 -11.69
N ASP A 445 -3.34 14.39 -10.89
CA ASP A 445 -3.88 15.66 -11.40
C ASP A 445 -2.77 16.59 -11.93
N VAL A 446 -1.62 16.65 -11.25
CA VAL A 446 -0.45 17.44 -11.72
C VAL A 446 0.13 16.87 -13.00
N MET A 447 0.28 15.56 -13.14
CA MET A 447 0.77 14.93 -14.39
C MET A 447 -0.13 15.27 -15.58
N ARG A 448 -1.44 15.20 -15.38
CA ARG A 448 -2.42 15.53 -16.43
C ARG A 448 -2.29 16.99 -16.86
N GLU A 449 -2.30 17.91 -15.93
CA GLU A 449 -2.24 19.33 -16.24
C GLU A 449 -0.85 19.80 -16.71
N ALA A 450 0.22 19.40 -16.07
CA ALA A 450 1.55 19.87 -16.40
C ALA A 450 2.19 19.14 -17.59
N MET A 451 2.00 17.81 -17.70
CA MET A 451 2.70 16.97 -18.68
C MET A 451 1.79 16.40 -19.78
N GLY A 452 0.48 16.56 -19.68
CA GLY A 452 -0.47 15.93 -20.60
C GLY A 452 -0.46 14.39 -20.52
N ILE A 453 -0.15 13.84 -19.35
CA ILE A 453 -0.16 12.39 -19.09
C ILE A 453 -1.29 12.07 -18.12
N ASP A 454 -2.23 11.24 -18.56
CA ASP A 454 -3.27 10.74 -17.66
C ASP A 454 -2.74 9.53 -16.85
N ALA A 455 -2.42 9.78 -15.59
CA ALA A 455 -1.94 8.73 -14.70
C ALA A 455 -2.99 7.64 -14.44
N TYR A 456 -4.28 7.98 -14.56
CA TYR A 456 -5.37 7.03 -14.33
C TYR A 456 -5.56 6.01 -15.47
N ASP A 457 -4.90 6.19 -16.60
CA ASP A 457 -4.86 5.20 -17.68
C ASP A 457 -4.06 3.94 -17.29
N LYS A 458 -3.22 4.01 -16.26
CA LYS A 458 -2.47 2.83 -15.80
C LYS A 458 -3.45 1.73 -15.35
N PRO A 459 -3.29 0.45 -15.77
CA PRO A 459 -4.24 -0.64 -15.50
C PRO A 459 -4.63 -0.80 -14.03
N PHE A 460 -3.70 -0.55 -13.13
CA PHE A 460 -3.94 -0.51 -11.69
C PHE A 460 -5.16 0.35 -11.30
N PHE A 461 -5.29 1.56 -11.86
CA PHE A 461 -6.37 2.48 -11.49
C PHE A 461 -7.75 2.05 -11.97
N SER A 462 -7.84 1.21 -13.00
CA SER A 462 -9.11 0.62 -13.43
C SER A 462 -9.61 -0.49 -12.51
N LYS A 463 -8.79 -0.94 -11.54
CA LYS A 463 -9.08 -2.08 -10.67
C LYS A 463 -9.01 -1.77 -9.17
N VAL A 464 -8.27 -0.73 -8.78
CA VAL A 464 -7.94 -0.43 -7.38
C VAL A 464 -9.16 -0.16 -6.47
N GLY A 465 -10.26 0.35 -7.00
CA GLY A 465 -11.49 0.56 -6.23
C GLY A 465 -12.21 -0.74 -5.86
N TYR A 466 -11.97 -1.84 -6.59
CA TYR A 466 -12.50 -3.14 -6.19
C TYR A 466 -11.93 -3.63 -4.87
N TYR A 467 -10.69 -3.24 -4.51
CA TYR A 467 -10.14 -3.59 -3.21
C TYR A 467 -11.02 -3.10 -2.07
N ALA A 468 -11.37 -1.80 -2.06
CA ALA A 468 -12.26 -1.24 -1.06
C ALA A 468 -13.66 -1.88 -1.07
N MET A 469 -14.22 -2.14 -2.26
CA MET A 469 -15.57 -2.66 -2.41
C MET A 469 -15.69 -4.12 -1.92
N TYR A 470 -14.73 -4.99 -2.22
CA TYR A 470 -14.74 -6.39 -1.81
C TYR A 470 -14.35 -6.57 -0.35
N LEU A 471 -13.40 -5.76 0.15
CA LEU A 471 -12.98 -5.80 1.56
C LEU A 471 -14.06 -5.21 2.47
N MET A 472 -14.68 -4.11 2.06
CA MET A 472 -15.60 -3.33 2.90
C MET A 472 -16.93 -3.05 2.18
N PRO A 473 -17.78 -4.06 1.97
CA PRO A 473 -19.14 -3.84 1.48
C PRO A 473 -19.88 -2.77 2.31
N PRO A 474 -20.87 -2.07 1.75
CA PRO A 474 -21.65 -1.07 2.48
C PRO A 474 -22.18 -1.60 3.82
N GLY A 475 -22.04 -0.78 4.87
CA GLY A 475 -22.41 -1.15 6.25
C GLY A 475 -21.27 -1.78 7.05
N LYS A 476 -20.19 -2.26 6.43
CA LYS A 476 -19.10 -2.91 7.16
C LYS A 476 -18.30 -1.89 8.00
N ALA A 477 -18.09 -2.25 9.25
CA ALA A 477 -17.09 -1.67 10.14
C ALA A 477 -15.89 -2.62 10.24
N ASP A 478 -14.67 -2.09 10.36
CA ASP A 478 -13.39 -2.79 10.37
C ASP A 478 -12.87 -3.14 8.96
N GLY A 479 -11.72 -2.61 8.66
CA GLY A 479 -11.07 -2.68 7.34
C GLY A 479 -10.20 -3.92 7.11
N GLY A 480 -10.33 -4.97 7.91
CA GLY A 480 -9.62 -6.22 7.71
C GLY A 480 -8.18 -6.20 8.23
N PHE A 481 -7.26 -6.74 7.45
CA PHE A 481 -5.83 -6.73 7.77
C PHE A 481 -5.20 -5.35 7.59
N GLY A 482 -4.06 -5.17 8.23
CA GLY A 482 -3.24 -3.97 8.16
C GLY A 482 -3.42 -3.03 9.35
N ASP A 483 -2.39 -2.23 9.57
CA ASP A 483 -2.38 -1.23 10.63
C ASP A 483 -3.57 -0.27 10.55
N LEU A 484 -4.18 0.02 11.71
CA LEU A 484 -5.32 0.93 11.86
C LEU A 484 -6.60 0.52 11.09
N ALA A 485 -6.63 -0.67 10.50
CA ALA A 485 -7.78 -1.14 9.73
C ALA A 485 -9.04 -1.31 10.61
N ALA A 486 -8.88 -1.75 11.85
CA ALA A 486 -9.98 -1.94 12.81
C ALA A 486 -10.83 -0.67 13.07
N ASN A 487 -10.28 0.52 12.81
CA ASN A 487 -10.98 1.79 13.00
C ASN A 487 -11.66 2.32 11.72
N LYS A 488 -11.59 1.59 10.62
CA LYS A 488 -12.19 2.02 9.35
C LYS A 488 -13.62 1.51 9.21
N THR A 489 -14.41 2.25 8.46
CA THR A 489 -15.74 1.85 8.04
C THR A 489 -15.83 1.96 6.53
N SER A 490 -16.78 1.27 5.91
CA SER A 490 -17.02 1.39 4.47
C SER A 490 -17.21 2.85 4.03
N LYS A 491 -17.83 3.67 4.87
CA LYS A 491 -18.04 5.10 4.61
C LYS A 491 -16.71 5.87 4.56
N SER A 492 -15.68 5.48 5.28
CA SER A 492 -14.38 6.15 5.28
C SER A 492 -13.65 6.09 3.93
N ASN A 493 -14.03 5.16 3.05
CA ASN A 493 -13.46 5.03 1.71
C ASN A 493 -14.10 5.99 0.67
N VAL A 494 -15.26 6.57 0.98
CA VAL A 494 -16.08 7.34 0.01
C VAL A 494 -15.35 8.52 -0.62
N PRO A 495 -14.56 9.34 0.10
CA PRO A 495 -13.84 10.45 -0.53
C PRO A 495 -12.91 9.99 -1.66
N LEU A 496 -12.13 8.93 -1.43
CA LEU A 496 -11.24 8.38 -2.45
C LEU A 496 -12.02 7.64 -3.55
N MET A 497 -13.00 6.83 -3.17
CA MET A 497 -13.86 6.10 -4.12
C MET A 497 -14.60 7.04 -5.07
N SER A 498 -15.00 8.23 -4.62
CA SER A 498 -15.64 9.25 -5.48
C SER A 498 -14.70 9.69 -6.61
N ILE A 499 -13.42 9.87 -6.32
CA ILE A 499 -12.41 10.22 -7.33
C ILE A 499 -12.17 9.04 -8.28
N LEU A 500 -11.94 7.85 -7.71
CA LEU A 500 -11.64 6.66 -8.51
C LEU A 500 -12.81 6.25 -9.42
N ALA A 501 -14.05 6.31 -8.92
CA ALA A 501 -15.24 6.02 -9.70
C ALA A 501 -15.34 6.95 -10.92
N ALA A 502 -15.16 8.24 -10.72
CA ALA A 502 -15.20 9.24 -11.78
C ALA A 502 -14.06 9.06 -12.79
N GLN A 503 -12.82 8.84 -12.34
CA GLN A 503 -11.66 8.70 -13.21
C GLN A 503 -11.70 7.40 -14.03
N ALA A 504 -12.04 6.27 -13.40
CA ALA A 504 -12.17 4.99 -14.09
C ALA A 504 -13.51 4.80 -14.80
N GLN A 505 -14.44 5.76 -14.71
CA GLN A 505 -15.82 5.65 -15.24
C GLN A 505 -16.49 4.35 -14.80
N ASN A 506 -16.26 3.94 -13.53
CA ASN A 506 -16.71 2.65 -13.02
C ASN A 506 -18.08 2.77 -12.33
N PRO A 507 -19.14 2.15 -12.89
CA PRO A 507 -20.50 2.25 -12.36
C PRO A 507 -20.69 1.55 -11.02
N TYR A 508 -19.94 0.51 -10.72
CA TYR A 508 -20.03 -0.22 -9.45
C TYR A 508 -19.43 0.58 -8.30
N TRP A 509 -18.32 1.30 -8.57
CA TRP A 509 -17.71 2.17 -7.57
C TRP A 509 -18.57 3.41 -7.33
N GLN A 510 -19.22 3.91 -8.36
CA GLN A 510 -20.22 4.99 -8.20
C GLN A 510 -21.40 4.53 -7.35
N TRP A 511 -21.91 3.32 -7.60
CA TRP A 511 -22.96 2.73 -6.77
C TRP A 511 -22.53 2.62 -5.30
N TYR A 512 -21.30 2.14 -5.04
CA TYR A 512 -20.74 2.09 -3.69
C TYR A 512 -20.74 3.47 -3.01
N VAL A 513 -20.32 4.51 -3.71
CA VAL A 513 -20.36 5.90 -3.24
C VAL A 513 -21.79 6.34 -2.90
N ASP A 514 -22.76 6.03 -3.77
CA ASP A 514 -24.15 6.42 -3.60
C ASP A 514 -24.83 5.72 -2.40
N GLN A 515 -24.44 4.48 -2.07
CA GLN A 515 -24.92 3.79 -0.88
C GLN A 515 -24.53 4.52 0.43
N HIS A 516 -23.54 5.38 0.38
CA HIS A 516 -23.07 6.16 1.54
C HIS A 516 -23.51 7.63 1.51
N GLY A 517 -24.45 7.98 0.65
CA GLY A 517 -25.03 9.33 0.53
C GLY A 517 -24.48 10.16 -0.63
N GLY A 518 -23.74 9.54 -1.53
CA GLY A 518 -23.21 10.18 -2.74
C GLY A 518 -21.78 10.70 -2.60
N PRO A 519 -21.25 11.32 -3.67
CA PRO A 519 -19.89 11.82 -3.69
C PRO A 519 -19.62 12.84 -2.58
N VAL A 520 -18.50 12.68 -1.90
CA VAL A 520 -18.00 13.64 -0.92
C VAL A 520 -17.10 14.63 -1.67
N PRO A 521 -17.46 15.92 -1.73
CA PRO A 521 -16.59 16.93 -2.34
C PRO A 521 -15.25 17.00 -1.60
N THR A 522 -14.17 16.95 -2.34
CA THR A 522 -12.85 17.30 -1.78
C THR A 522 -12.87 18.81 -1.46
N GLY A 523 -12.43 19.21 -0.27
CA GLY A 523 -12.32 20.61 0.11
C GLY A 523 -11.14 21.32 -0.54
N GLY A 524 -11.06 22.64 -0.34
CA GLY A 524 -9.96 23.49 -0.79
C GLY A 524 -9.85 23.66 -2.30
N TYR A 525 -8.70 24.15 -2.76
CA TYR A 525 -8.44 24.39 -4.19
C TYR A 525 -8.42 23.11 -5.04
N VAL A 526 -7.95 22.00 -4.47
CA VAL A 526 -8.00 20.70 -5.17
C VAL A 526 -9.45 20.26 -5.39
N GLY A 527 -10.33 20.49 -4.41
CA GLY A 527 -11.77 20.24 -4.56
C GLY A 527 -12.42 21.08 -5.66
N PHE A 528 -12.02 22.35 -5.79
CA PHE A 528 -12.47 23.20 -6.90
C PHE A 528 -12.06 22.63 -8.25
N ILE A 529 -10.78 22.23 -8.40
CA ILE A 529 -10.26 21.63 -9.64
C ILE A 529 -11.04 20.35 -9.98
N ARG A 530 -11.35 19.51 -9.00
CA ARG A 530 -12.10 18.24 -9.15
C ARG A 530 -13.61 18.43 -9.26
N GLY A 531 -14.13 19.63 -9.08
CA GLY A 531 -15.56 19.91 -9.20
C GLY A 531 -16.16 19.60 -10.57
N GLN A 532 -15.34 19.37 -11.59
CA GLN A 532 -15.71 18.95 -12.93
C GLN A 532 -15.41 17.48 -13.26
N LEU A 533 -15.20 16.63 -12.23
CA LEU A 533 -15.07 15.20 -12.49
C LEU A 533 -16.32 14.67 -13.21
N PRO A 534 -16.14 13.76 -14.19
CA PRO A 534 -17.25 13.21 -14.95
C PRO A 534 -18.23 12.46 -14.04
N LYS A 535 -19.52 12.61 -14.34
CA LYS A 535 -20.59 11.87 -13.67
C LYS A 535 -20.69 10.46 -14.22
N VAL A 536 -20.84 9.49 -13.34
CA VAL A 536 -20.98 8.07 -13.67
C VAL A 536 -22.37 7.60 -13.27
N GLN A 537 -23.04 6.84 -14.14
CA GLN A 537 -24.31 6.20 -13.82
C GLN A 537 -24.02 4.99 -12.90
N PRO A 538 -24.65 4.91 -11.72
CA PRO A 538 -24.40 3.83 -10.79
C PRO A 538 -25.03 2.50 -11.26
N LYS A 539 -24.37 1.39 -10.94
CA LYS A 539 -24.87 0.03 -11.16
C LYS A 539 -24.56 -0.83 -9.93
N ALA A 540 -25.59 -1.46 -9.35
CA ALA A 540 -25.40 -2.40 -8.27
C ALA A 540 -24.56 -3.62 -8.72
N PRO A 541 -23.68 -4.17 -7.85
CA PRO A 541 -22.73 -5.22 -8.20
C PRO A 541 -23.34 -6.65 -8.23
N ASN A 542 -24.62 -6.78 -8.58
CA ASN A 542 -25.35 -8.06 -8.55
C ASN A 542 -24.89 -9.05 -9.63
N ASP A 543 -24.22 -8.57 -10.67
CA ASP A 543 -23.66 -9.37 -11.76
C ASP A 543 -22.15 -9.64 -11.59
N LEU A 544 -21.53 -9.16 -10.52
CA LEU A 544 -20.16 -9.48 -10.18
C LEU A 544 -20.11 -10.74 -9.32
N PRO A 545 -19.05 -11.58 -9.44
CA PRO A 545 -18.76 -12.57 -8.43
C PRO A 545 -18.68 -11.92 -7.05
N ALA A 546 -19.34 -12.50 -6.04
CA ALA A 546 -19.33 -11.93 -4.70
C ALA A 546 -17.93 -12.01 -4.04
N SER A 547 -17.11 -12.96 -4.49
CA SER A 547 -15.77 -13.20 -3.96
C SER A 547 -14.68 -12.84 -4.97
N ARG A 548 -13.51 -12.42 -4.46
CA ARG A 548 -12.40 -11.98 -5.30
C ARG A 548 -11.05 -12.33 -4.68
N LEU A 549 -10.14 -12.77 -5.53
CA LEU A 549 -8.71 -12.88 -5.26
C LEU A 549 -7.99 -11.63 -5.78
N PHE A 550 -7.13 -11.06 -4.94
CA PHE A 550 -6.06 -10.14 -5.33
C PHE A 550 -4.75 -10.92 -5.25
N GLU A 551 -4.40 -11.52 -6.38
CA GLU A 551 -3.30 -12.49 -6.48
C GLU A 551 -1.96 -11.84 -6.17
N GLY A 552 -1.72 -10.64 -6.72
CA GLY A 552 -0.46 -9.91 -6.54
C GLY A 552 -0.14 -9.58 -5.08
N THR A 553 -1.16 -9.43 -4.23
CA THR A 553 -0.98 -9.19 -2.79
C THR A 553 -1.26 -10.42 -1.92
N GLY A 554 -1.72 -11.53 -2.52
CA GLY A 554 -2.07 -12.75 -1.82
C GLY A 554 -3.19 -12.58 -0.81
N GLN A 555 -4.28 -11.90 -1.21
CA GLN A 555 -5.45 -11.65 -0.37
C GLN A 555 -6.74 -12.10 -1.08
N ALA A 556 -7.53 -12.92 -0.43
CA ALA A 556 -8.84 -13.36 -0.91
C ALA A 556 -9.96 -12.86 -0.01
N TYR A 557 -11.00 -12.33 -0.63
CA TYR A 557 -12.22 -11.87 0.03
C TYR A 557 -13.38 -12.72 -0.46
N LEU A 558 -13.87 -13.60 0.42
CA LEU A 558 -14.97 -14.50 0.15
C LEU A 558 -16.23 -13.91 0.77
N ASN A 559 -17.20 -13.54 -0.04
CA ASN A 559 -18.42 -12.85 0.41
C ASN A 559 -19.67 -13.62 -0.02
N THR A 560 -20.73 -13.54 0.77
CA THR A 560 -22.04 -13.97 0.35
C THR A 560 -22.65 -12.98 -0.64
N ASN A 561 -22.50 -11.68 -0.37
CA ASN A 561 -22.91 -10.59 -1.27
C ASN A 561 -22.04 -9.34 -1.05
N LEU A 562 -22.12 -8.40 -1.99
CA LEU A 562 -21.38 -7.13 -1.97
C LEU A 562 -22.23 -5.92 -1.65
N THR A 563 -23.53 -6.12 -1.37
CA THR A 563 -24.50 -5.02 -1.30
C THR A 563 -24.77 -4.52 0.11
N ASN A 564 -24.72 -5.42 1.10
CA ASN A 564 -24.99 -5.09 2.48
C ASN A 564 -24.26 -6.04 3.44
N ALA A 565 -23.41 -5.50 4.30
CA ALA A 565 -22.66 -6.28 5.28
C ALA A 565 -23.58 -6.90 6.38
N ASP A 566 -24.73 -6.28 6.69
CA ASP A 566 -25.67 -6.77 7.72
C ASP A 566 -26.40 -8.06 7.32
N ASP A 567 -26.37 -8.39 6.02
CA ASP A 567 -26.96 -9.62 5.47
C ASP A 567 -25.91 -10.52 4.81
N SER A 568 -24.64 -10.30 5.11
CA SER A 568 -23.51 -11.00 4.49
C SER A 568 -22.65 -11.71 5.53
N VAL A 569 -22.07 -12.85 5.10
CA VAL A 569 -20.92 -13.48 5.74
C VAL A 569 -19.69 -13.22 4.87
N GLN A 570 -18.58 -12.86 5.49
CA GLN A 570 -17.32 -12.60 4.82
C GLN A 570 -16.18 -13.32 5.52
N VAL A 571 -15.37 -14.02 4.72
CA VAL A 571 -14.05 -14.52 5.13
C VAL A 571 -12.99 -13.73 4.40
N VAL A 572 -12.05 -13.16 5.15
CA VAL A 572 -10.84 -12.54 4.60
C VAL A 572 -9.68 -13.47 4.87
N PHE A 573 -8.93 -13.82 3.83
CA PHE A 573 -7.80 -14.72 3.89
C PHE A 573 -6.56 -14.08 3.30
N LYS A 574 -5.41 -14.29 3.95
CA LYS A 574 -4.13 -13.75 3.51
C LYS A 574 -3.06 -14.85 3.43
N SER A 575 -2.36 -14.91 2.29
CA SER A 575 -1.09 -15.63 2.11
C SER A 575 -0.28 -14.87 1.07
N SER A 576 0.58 -13.95 1.52
CA SER A 576 1.12 -12.85 0.72
C SER A 576 2.56 -13.08 0.27
N PRO A 577 2.88 -12.83 -1.01
CA PRO A 577 4.26 -12.84 -1.50
C PRO A 577 5.10 -11.66 -0.95
N PHE A 578 4.47 -10.60 -0.43
CA PHE A 578 5.15 -9.51 0.26
C PHE A 578 5.63 -9.89 1.68
N GLY A 579 5.31 -11.07 2.16
CA GLY A 579 5.63 -11.51 3.51
C GLY A 579 4.79 -10.83 4.59
N THR A 580 5.42 -10.58 5.75
CA THR A 580 4.82 -9.94 6.93
C THR A 580 5.43 -8.58 7.22
N GLN A 581 5.97 -7.90 6.19
CA GLN A 581 6.64 -6.62 6.34
C GLN A 581 5.69 -5.42 6.35
N SER A 582 6.22 -4.27 6.76
CA SER A 582 5.54 -2.99 6.78
C SER A 582 4.22 -3.02 7.57
N HIS A 583 3.19 -2.37 7.10
CA HIS A 583 1.89 -2.27 7.76
C HIS A 583 0.96 -3.46 7.50
N GLY A 584 1.38 -4.41 6.66
CA GLY A 584 0.66 -5.66 6.38
C GLY A 584 1.32 -6.86 7.07
N TYR A 585 1.60 -6.77 8.36
CA TYR A 585 2.42 -7.69 9.15
C TYR A 585 1.73 -9.00 9.56
N GLU A 586 0.44 -9.13 9.36
CA GLU A 586 -0.30 -10.32 9.79
C GLU A 586 0.26 -11.59 9.15
N SER A 587 0.18 -12.68 9.90
CA SER A 587 0.72 -13.97 9.47
C SER A 587 0.05 -14.51 8.21
N ASN A 588 0.83 -15.15 7.37
CA ASN A 588 0.33 -15.85 6.21
C ASN A 588 -0.52 -17.05 6.60
N ASN A 589 -1.48 -17.42 5.78
CA ASN A 589 -2.56 -18.37 6.08
C ASN A 589 -3.43 -17.98 7.28
N SER A 590 -3.41 -16.69 7.71
CA SER A 590 -4.39 -16.21 8.67
C SER A 590 -5.70 -15.81 7.99
N PHE A 591 -6.78 -15.82 8.76
CA PHE A 591 -8.10 -15.45 8.28
C PHE A 591 -8.87 -14.62 9.31
N LEU A 592 -9.86 -13.89 8.82
CA LEU A 592 -10.81 -13.14 9.66
C LEU A 592 -12.22 -13.50 9.21
N LEU A 593 -13.19 -13.43 10.13
CA LEU A 593 -14.59 -13.76 9.87
C LEU A 593 -15.52 -12.64 10.35
N TRP A 594 -16.33 -12.15 9.44
CA TRP A 594 -17.49 -11.29 9.74
C TRP A 594 -18.75 -12.02 9.35
N ALA A 595 -19.78 -11.82 10.12
CA ALA A 595 -21.10 -12.31 9.80
C ALA A 595 -22.16 -11.31 10.25
N TYR A 596 -23.09 -10.98 9.35
CA TYR A 596 -24.27 -10.16 9.65
C TYR A 596 -23.91 -8.82 10.33
N GLY A 597 -22.88 -8.14 9.82
CA GLY A 597 -22.37 -6.87 10.33
C GLY A 597 -21.53 -6.96 11.60
N LYS A 598 -21.23 -8.18 12.12
CA LYS A 598 -20.47 -8.39 13.35
C LYS A 598 -19.10 -9.02 13.07
N ARG A 599 -18.11 -8.61 13.87
CA ARG A 599 -16.78 -9.24 13.89
C ARG A 599 -16.84 -10.51 14.73
N MET A 600 -16.73 -11.66 14.08
CA MET A 600 -16.78 -12.95 14.78
C MET A 600 -15.40 -13.44 15.15
N LEU A 601 -14.46 -13.45 14.18
CA LEU A 601 -13.04 -13.75 14.40
C LEU A 601 -12.19 -12.61 13.86
N ILE A 602 -11.29 -12.11 14.71
CA ILE A 602 -10.56 -10.87 14.52
C ILE A 602 -9.04 -11.06 14.47
N GLY A 603 -8.30 -10.09 13.97
CA GLY A 603 -6.89 -9.89 14.33
C GLY A 603 -6.83 -9.21 15.70
N SER A 604 -5.88 -9.63 16.53
CA SER A 604 -5.81 -9.20 17.93
C SER A 604 -4.82 -8.06 18.15
N GLY A 605 -5.21 -7.13 19.03
CA GLY A 605 -4.37 -6.02 19.46
C GLY A 605 -4.69 -4.71 18.75
N TYR A 606 -4.08 -3.64 19.22
CA TYR A 606 -4.24 -2.30 18.67
C TYR A 606 -2.91 -1.55 18.64
N ARG A 607 -2.56 -1.05 17.48
CA ARG A 607 -1.42 -0.17 17.33
C ARG A 607 -1.77 1.25 17.74
N ASP A 608 -1.35 1.65 18.93
CA ASP A 608 -1.41 3.05 19.37
C ASP A 608 -0.16 3.84 18.95
N ILE A 609 1.00 3.16 18.93
CA ILE A 609 2.28 3.68 18.43
C ILE A 609 2.98 2.58 17.64
N TYR A 610 3.44 2.91 16.42
CA TYR A 610 4.24 2.01 15.59
C TYR A 610 5.53 1.62 16.31
N GLY A 611 5.81 0.34 16.38
CA GLY A 611 7.01 -0.16 17.05
C GLY A 611 6.96 -0.08 18.57
N SER A 612 5.79 0.12 19.21
CA SER A 612 5.63 -0.10 20.65
C SER A 612 5.85 -1.57 20.99
N ASP A 613 6.08 -1.86 22.26
CA ASP A 613 6.35 -3.23 22.72
C ASP A 613 5.18 -4.17 22.38
N HIS A 614 3.93 -3.76 22.63
CA HIS A 614 2.74 -4.49 22.23
C HIS A 614 2.67 -4.68 20.69
N HIS A 615 2.98 -3.65 19.91
CA HIS A 615 2.96 -3.75 18.45
C HIS A 615 3.99 -4.76 17.94
N GLN A 616 5.25 -4.70 18.45
CA GLN A 616 6.31 -5.57 17.97
C GLN A 616 6.21 -7.01 18.50
N ASN A 617 5.84 -7.20 19.76
CA ASN A 617 5.95 -8.48 20.44
C ASN A 617 4.61 -9.21 20.65
N TRP A 618 3.48 -8.54 20.32
CA TRP A 618 2.19 -9.17 20.17
C TRP A 618 1.69 -9.11 18.71
N MET A 619 1.39 -7.92 18.18
CA MET A 619 0.69 -7.78 16.90
C MET A 619 1.47 -8.31 15.69
N TRP A 620 2.80 -8.18 15.68
CA TRP A 620 3.62 -8.75 14.60
C TRP A 620 3.88 -10.25 14.73
N THR A 621 3.30 -10.91 15.71
CA THR A 621 3.50 -12.35 15.95
C THR A 621 2.30 -13.17 15.45
N THR A 622 2.54 -14.42 15.13
CA THR A 622 1.48 -15.37 14.75
C THR A 622 0.42 -15.55 15.83
N ARG A 623 0.78 -15.35 17.10
CA ARG A 623 -0.12 -15.45 18.25
C ARG A 623 -1.24 -14.41 18.26
N SER A 624 -1.13 -13.33 17.49
CA SER A 624 -2.16 -12.30 17.39
C SER A 624 -3.15 -12.52 16.23
N THR A 625 -3.01 -13.61 15.49
CA THR A 625 -3.82 -13.89 14.29
C THR A 625 -4.49 -15.26 14.38
N ASN A 626 -5.60 -15.47 13.67
CA ASN A 626 -6.25 -16.78 13.56
C ASN A 626 -5.40 -17.72 12.70
N CYS A 627 -4.36 -18.26 13.30
CA CYS A 627 -3.30 -19.03 12.64
C CYS A 627 -2.74 -20.10 13.59
N ILE A 628 -1.66 -20.76 13.22
CA ILE A 628 -1.08 -21.88 13.99
C ILE A 628 0.36 -21.56 14.39
N THR A 629 0.69 -21.75 15.68
CA THR A 629 2.06 -21.82 16.17
C THR A 629 2.47 -23.28 16.36
N ILE A 630 3.78 -23.56 16.22
CA ILE A 630 4.33 -24.91 16.28
C ILE A 630 5.46 -24.91 17.30
N ASN A 631 5.35 -25.78 18.32
CA ASN A 631 6.23 -25.75 19.49
C ASN A 631 6.32 -24.35 20.16
N GLY A 632 5.22 -23.57 20.15
CA GLY A 632 5.16 -22.20 20.65
C GLY A 632 5.84 -21.16 19.74
N GLN A 633 6.35 -21.55 18.57
CA GLN A 633 6.99 -20.64 17.62
C GLN A 633 6.05 -20.30 16.46
N GLY A 634 6.02 -19.01 16.12
CA GLY A 634 5.26 -18.52 14.97
C GLY A 634 6.11 -18.37 13.71
N GLN A 635 5.55 -17.68 12.74
CA GLN A 635 6.21 -17.28 11.51
C GLN A 635 7.32 -16.26 11.78
N LYS A 636 8.23 -16.11 10.83
CA LYS A 636 9.24 -15.05 10.82
C LYS A 636 8.53 -13.69 10.92
N LYS A 637 8.90 -12.93 11.95
CA LYS A 637 8.20 -11.73 12.37
C LYS A 637 8.61 -10.51 11.52
N HIS A 638 7.66 -9.74 11.01
CA HIS A 638 7.83 -8.45 10.35
C HIS A 638 8.96 -8.42 9.30
N THR A 639 8.88 -9.33 8.34
CA THR A 639 9.92 -9.50 7.32
C THR A 639 9.35 -9.91 5.96
N VAL A 640 10.02 -9.48 4.90
CA VAL A 640 9.78 -9.99 3.56
C VAL A 640 10.11 -11.48 3.43
N GLY A 641 10.98 -12.02 4.27
CA GLY A 641 11.37 -13.43 4.26
C GLY A 641 10.29 -14.40 4.79
N ALA A 642 9.16 -13.90 5.29
CA ALA A 642 7.99 -14.69 5.66
C ALA A 642 7.01 -14.78 4.48
N GLN A 643 7.43 -15.29 3.33
CA GLN A 643 6.62 -15.34 2.12
C GLN A 643 5.52 -16.39 2.20
N GLY A 644 4.35 -16.04 1.70
CA GLY A 644 3.23 -16.94 1.46
C GLY A 644 2.72 -16.74 0.03
N ARG A 645 1.84 -17.62 -0.41
CA ARG A 645 1.16 -17.51 -1.72
C ARG A 645 -0.20 -18.16 -1.68
N ILE A 646 -1.14 -17.66 -2.47
CA ILE A 646 -2.39 -18.35 -2.75
C ILE A 646 -2.14 -19.24 -3.97
N THR A 647 -2.34 -20.56 -3.81
CA THR A 647 -2.05 -21.57 -4.82
C THR A 647 -3.28 -22.03 -5.56
N ALA A 648 -4.49 -21.76 -5.05
CA ALA A 648 -5.74 -22.04 -5.73
C ALA A 648 -6.84 -21.06 -5.31
N PHE A 649 -7.73 -20.73 -6.25
CA PHE A 649 -8.92 -19.93 -5.99
C PHE A 649 -10.05 -20.36 -6.93
N LEU A 650 -11.21 -20.62 -6.37
CA LEU A 650 -12.44 -20.93 -7.09
C LEU A 650 -13.59 -20.14 -6.47
N THR A 651 -14.45 -19.56 -7.29
CA THR A 651 -15.67 -18.91 -6.83
C THR A 651 -16.86 -19.33 -7.67
N THR A 652 -17.93 -19.72 -7.00
CA THR A 652 -19.23 -20.05 -7.58
C THR A 652 -20.34 -19.41 -6.75
N PRO A 653 -21.60 -19.40 -7.23
CA PRO A 653 -22.70 -18.91 -6.39
C PRO A 653 -22.88 -19.68 -5.08
N GLN A 654 -22.51 -20.97 -5.02
CA GLN A 654 -22.74 -21.86 -3.87
C GLN A 654 -21.52 -22.09 -3.00
N VAL A 655 -20.32 -22.13 -3.62
CA VAL A 655 -19.07 -22.46 -2.92
C VAL A 655 -17.95 -21.62 -3.43
N ASP A 656 -17.17 -21.06 -2.51
CA ASP A 656 -15.83 -20.56 -2.82
C ASP A 656 -14.78 -21.48 -2.21
N ALA A 657 -13.62 -21.57 -2.84
CA ALA A 657 -12.47 -22.27 -2.30
C ALA A 657 -11.20 -21.47 -2.52
N VAL A 658 -10.33 -21.43 -1.51
CA VAL A 658 -9.00 -20.83 -1.61
C VAL A 658 -7.99 -21.71 -0.89
N ILE A 659 -6.79 -21.88 -1.47
CA ILE A 659 -5.67 -22.59 -0.84
C ILE A 659 -4.50 -21.64 -0.74
N GLY A 660 -3.93 -21.52 0.47
CA GLY A 660 -2.72 -20.78 0.75
C GLY A 660 -1.59 -21.71 1.20
N ASP A 661 -0.37 -21.39 0.79
CA ASP A 661 0.86 -22.03 1.22
C ASP A 661 1.73 -21.03 1.95
N ALA A 662 1.95 -21.24 3.24
CA ALA A 662 2.78 -20.42 4.12
C ALA A 662 4.02 -21.17 4.63
N SER A 663 4.44 -22.24 3.94
CA SER A 663 5.57 -23.09 4.35
C SER A 663 6.84 -22.27 4.55
N ASP A 664 7.15 -21.36 3.62
CA ASP A 664 8.34 -20.50 3.65
C ASP A 664 8.28 -19.41 4.73
N SER A 665 7.11 -19.18 5.33
CA SER A 665 6.94 -18.18 6.39
C SER A 665 7.53 -18.62 7.72
N TYR A 666 7.67 -19.90 7.94
CA TYR A 666 8.24 -20.48 9.16
C TYR A 666 9.73 -20.74 9.01
N GLY A 667 10.38 -20.99 10.15
CA GLY A 667 11.69 -21.62 10.24
C GLY A 667 11.57 -23.12 10.61
N PRO A 668 12.72 -23.83 10.72
CA PRO A 668 12.72 -25.19 11.24
C PRO A 668 12.01 -25.28 12.60
N PRO A 669 11.30 -26.37 12.91
CA PRO A 669 11.26 -27.63 12.16
C PRO A 669 10.19 -27.71 11.06
N VAL A 670 9.47 -26.61 10.73
CA VAL A 670 8.34 -26.63 9.80
C VAL A 670 8.84 -26.87 8.38
N GLN A 671 8.24 -27.84 7.71
CA GLN A 671 8.48 -28.19 6.31
C GLN A 671 7.32 -27.80 5.43
N GLN A 672 6.10 -27.80 6.00
CA GLN A 672 4.87 -27.47 5.26
C GLN A 672 3.86 -26.84 6.19
N PHE A 673 3.16 -25.80 5.68
CA PHE A 673 1.88 -25.35 6.19
C PHE A 673 1.00 -24.86 5.04
N LYS A 674 0.04 -25.70 4.64
CA LYS A 674 -1.00 -25.36 3.67
C LYS A 674 -2.35 -25.25 4.37
N ARG A 675 -3.14 -24.22 4.02
CA ARG A 675 -4.51 -24.02 4.50
C ARG A 675 -5.45 -23.89 3.33
N ALA A 676 -6.48 -24.74 3.29
CA ALA A 676 -7.61 -24.61 2.39
C ALA A 676 -8.81 -24.07 3.15
N ILE A 677 -9.52 -23.10 2.57
CA ILE A 677 -10.80 -22.61 3.07
C ILE A 677 -11.87 -22.88 2.03
N LEU A 678 -12.91 -23.62 2.41
CA LEU A 678 -14.12 -23.84 1.63
C LEU A 678 -15.24 -23.01 2.27
N PHE A 679 -15.72 -21.98 1.58
CA PHE A 679 -16.86 -21.22 2.01
C PHE A 679 -18.13 -21.72 1.31
N ILE A 680 -18.90 -22.51 2.00
CA ILE A 680 -20.18 -23.08 1.57
C ILE A 680 -21.25 -22.07 1.92
N LYS A 681 -21.72 -21.36 0.92
CA LYS A 681 -22.64 -20.24 1.11
C LYS A 681 -24.03 -20.73 1.50
N PRO A 682 -24.74 -20.00 2.41
CA PRO A 682 -24.39 -18.63 2.84
C PRO A 682 -23.48 -18.53 4.06
N ASP A 683 -23.31 -19.58 4.89
CA ASP A 683 -22.84 -19.39 6.27
C ASP A 683 -22.05 -20.56 6.88
N MET A 684 -21.55 -21.50 6.07
CA MET A 684 -20.67 -22.54 6.56
C MET A 684 -19.26 -22.39 5.98
N ILE A 685 -18.26 -22.35 6.86
CA ILE A 685 -16.87 -22.27 6.48
C ILE A 685 -16.14 -23.52 6.97
N VAL A 686 -15.47 -24.23 6.09
CA VAL A 686 -14.60 -25.36 6.40
C VAL A 686 -13.17 -24.96 6.18
N ILE A 687 -12.32 -25.13 7.20
CA ILE A 687 -10.88 -24.90 7.10
C ILE A 687 -10.17 -26.25 7.22
N TYR A 688 -9.33 -26.56 6.23
CA TYR A 688 -8.49 -27.74 6.22
C TYR A 688 -7.02 -27.35 6.19
N ASP A 689 -6.32 -27.65 7.30
CA ASP A 689 -4.90 -27.38 7.46
C ASP A 689 -4.09 -28.65 7.34
N ARG A 690 -2.97 -28.59 6.60
CA ARG A 690 -1.99 -29.67 6.47
C ARG A 690 -0.63 -29.14 6.90
N LEU A 691 -0.07 -29.74 7.94
CA LEU A 691 1.22 -29.34 8.50
C LEU A 691 2.17 -30.52 8.54
N LYS A 692 3.44 -30.27 8.19
CA LYS A 692 4.54 -31.23 8.31
C LYS A 692 5.73 -30.58 9.00
N THR A 693 6.37 -31.35 9.88
CA THR A 693 7.58 -30.95 10.58
C THR A 693 8.65 -32.04 10.47
N SER A 694 9.92 -31.66 10.58
CA SER A 694 11.05 -32.60 10.52
C SER A 694 11.22 -33.46 11.78
N GLU A 695 10.46 -33.16 12.84
CA GLU A 695 10.47 -33.86 14.13
C GLU A 695 9.09 -33.76 14.78
N PRO A 696 8.71 -34.70 15.68
CA PRO A 696 7.45 -34.63 16.40
C PRO A 696 7.27 -33.31 17.15
N SER A 697 6.21 -32.58 16.81
CA SER A 697 5.93 -31.22 17.27
C SER A 697 4.53 -31.09 17.88
N SER A 698 4.34 -30.12 18.76
CA SER A 698 3.03 -29.71 19.26
C SER A 698 2.51 -28.54 18.43
N TYR A 699 1.19 -28.51 18.23
CA TYR A 699 0.53 -27.48 17.41
C TYR A 699 -0.47 -26.73 18.26
N GLU A 700 -0.51 -25.41 18.09
CA GLU A 700 -1.38 -24.51 18.82
C GLU A 700 -2.19 -23.68 17.82
N TYR A 701 -3.49 -23.97 17.70
CA TYR A 701 -4.42 -23.26 16.85
C TYR A 701 -5.00 -22.06 17.59
N TRP A 702 -4.70 -20.86 17.10
CA TRP A 702 -5.13 -19.59 17.73
C TRP A 702 -6.42 -19.08 17.11
N LEU A 703 -7.34 -18.64 17.97
CA LEU A 703 -8.56 -17.92 17.58
C LEU A 703 -8.76 -16.69 18.48
N HIS A 704 -9.23 -15.60 17.88
CA HIS A 704 -9.45 -14.33 18.56
C HIS A 704 -10.85 -13.83 18.31
N ALA A 705 -11.54 -13.39 19.36
CA ALA A 705 -12.91 -12.88 19.29
C ALA A 705 -13.09 -11.66 20.23
N ILE A 706 -14.16 -10.90 20.03
CA ILE A 706 -14.54 -9.78 20.91
C ILE A 706 -14.95 -10.27 22.28
N ASP A 707 -15.73 -11.33 22.34
CA ASP A 707 -16.23 -11.91 23.58
C ASP A 707 -15.58 -13.26 23.88
N LYS A 708 -15.68 -13.67 25.14
CA LYS A 708 -15.16 -14.94 25.65
C LYS A 708 -15.76 -16.11 24.91
N PHE A 709 -14.93 -17.07 24.50
CA PHE A 709 -15.40 -18.33 23.92
C PHE A 709 -16.12 -19.19 24.98
N GLU A 710 -17.25 -19.76 24.62
CA GLU A 710 -17.93 -20.81 25.38
C GLU A 710 -17.33 -22.16 24.92
N ILE A 711 -16.63 -22.84 25.81
CA ILE A 711 -16.07 -24.17 25.58
C ILE A 711 -17.11 -25.19 26.01
N ARG A 712 -17.70 -25.90 25.04
CA ARG A 712 -18.76 -26.90 25.30
C ARG A 712 -18.18 -28.25 25.63
N ASP A 713 -17.14 -28.65 24.89
CA ASP A 713 -16.40 -29.90 25.09
C ASP A 713 -14.99 -29.80 24.46
N GLN A 714 -14.30 -30.94 24.24
CA GLN A 714 -12.96 -30.98 23.67
C GLN A 714 -12.89 -30.72 22.14
N GLN A 715 -14.03 -30.53 21.50
CA GLN A 715 -14.10 -30.31 20.05
C GLN A 715 -14.97 -29.10 19.68
N ASN A 716 -15.91 -28.71 20.55
CA ASN A 716 -16.95 -27.74 20.24
C ASN A 716 -16.80 -26.49 21.11
N ILE A 717 -16.68 -25.35 20.45
CA ILE A 717 -16.66 -24.03 21.09
C ILE A 717 -17.63 -23.09 20.37
N THR A 718 -18.02 -22.03 21.03
CA THR A 718 -18.90 -21.01 20.45
C THR A 718 -18.34 -19.63 20.76
N THR A 719 -18.42 -18.70 19.81
CA THR A 719 -18.22 -17.27 20.07
C THR A 719 -19.46 -16.47 19.69
N ARG A 720 -19.67 -15.36 20.38
CA ARG A 720 -20.84 -14.48 20.20
C ARG A 720 -20.41 -13.02 20.08
N ASN A 721 -21.12 -12.27 19.25
CA ASN A 721 -21.00 -10.82 19.21
C ASN A 721 -22.38 -10.20 18.99
N GLY A 722 -22.95 -9.65 20.07
CA GLY A 722 -24.31 -9.13 20.05
C GLY A 722 -25.33 -10.23 19.80
N ASP A 723 -26.09 -10.13 18.73
CA ASP A 723 -27.17 -11.05 18.29
C ASP A 723 -26.70 -12.09 17.25
N VAL A 724 -25.40 -12.24 17.08
CA VAL A 724 -24.79 -13.22 16.16
C VAL A 724 -23.92 -14.18 16.95
N THR A 725 -24.13 -15.46 16.69
CA THR A 725 -23.37 -16.58 17.25
C THR A 725 -22.61 -17.29 16.13
N CYS A 726 -21.42 -17.78 16.43
CA CYS A 726 -20.66 -18.66 15.54
C CYS A 726 -20.31 -19.94 16.30
N ASP A 727 -20.90 -21.06 15.90
CA ASP A 727 -20.53 -22.38 16.37
C ASP A 727 -19.28 -22.86 15.64
N ILE A 728 -18.32 -23.37 16.38
CA ILE A 728 -17.00 -23.81 15.87
C ILE A 728 -16.76 -25.26 16.32
N ALA A 729 -16.51 -26.15 15.36
CA ALA A 729 -16.22 -27.55 15.62
C ALA A 729 -14.86 -27.96 15.07
N PHE A 730 -14.02 -28.56 15.91
CA PHE A 730 -12.78 -29.23 15.51
C PHE A 730 -13.08 -30.70 15.23
N LEU A 731 -13.24 -31.09 13.97
CA LEU A 731 -13.57 -32.46 13.58
C LEU A 731 -12.35 -33.39 13.65
N THR A 732 -11.16 -32.84 13.43
CA THR A 732 -9.86 -33.49 13.65
C THR A 732 -8.83 -32.43 13.98
N PRO A 733 -7.83 -32.68 14.86
CA PRO A 733 -7.76 -33.86 15.77
C PRO A 733 -8.80 -33.80 16.90
N GLN A 734 -9.12 -34.93 17.50
CA GLN A 734 -10.17 -35.01 18.52
C GLN A 734 -9.72 -34.66 19.93
N ASN A 735 -8.44 -34.80 20.24
CA ASN A 735 -7.88 -34.58 21.56
C ASN A 735 -7.18 -33.22 21.66
N LEU A 736 -7.98 -32.16 21.86
CA LEU A 736 -7.50 -30.81 22.03
C LEU A 736 -7.63 -30.32 23.49
N THR A 737 -6.69 -29.53 23.92
CA THR A 737 -6.78 -28.77 25.17
C THR A 737 -7.05 -27.32 24.85
N PHE A 738 -8.20 -26.80 25.27
CA PHE A 738 -8.55 -25.39 25.10
C PHE A 738 -8.10 -24.56 26.33
N THR A 739 -7.43 -23.45 26.03
CA THR A 739 -7.15 -22.41 27.03
C THR A 739 -7.53 -21.06 26.43
N GLN A 740 -7.92 -20.11 27.29
CA GLN A 740 -8.24 -18.76 26.81
C GLN A 740 -7.90 -17.70 27.85
N THR A 741 -7.58 -16.50 27.36
CA THR A 741 -7.27 -15.33 28.18
C THR A 741 -7.73 -14.06 27.46
N ASN A 742 -7.88 -12.97 28.20
CA ASN A 742 -8.04 -11.62 27.67
C ASN A 742 -6.81 -10.74 27.90
N GLU A 743 -5.70 -11.33 28.32
CA GLU A 743 -4.42 -10.70 28.54
C GLU A 743 -3.53 -10.88 27.29
N TYR A 744 -2.76 -9.86 26.98
CA TYR A 744 -1.78 -9.86 25.89
C TYR A 744 -0.37 -10.07 26.48
N ASP A 745 0.55 -10.49 25.67
CA ASP A 745 1.95 -10.63 26.05
C ASP A 745 2.87 -10.03 24.98
N PRO A 746 3.29 -8.74 25.14
CA PRO A 746 2.93 -7.81 26.21
C PRO A 746 1.55 -7.13 26.04
N ASN A 747 0.99 -6.67 27.14
CA ASN A 747 -0.25 -5.86 27.11
C ASN A 747 -0.02 -4.52 26.37
N PRO A 748 -1.07 -3.96 25.74
CA PRO A 748 -1.02 -2.60 25.22
C PRO A 748 -0.85 -1.59 26.36
N ARG A 749 -0.46 -0.36 26.05
CA ARG A 749 -0.35 0.71 27.03
C ARG A 749 -1.67 0.93 27.76
N GLU A 750 -1.61 1.30 29.04
CA GLU A 750 -2.80 1.41 29.93
C GLU A 750 -3.93 2.28 29.38
N ARG A 751 -3.62 3.27 28.53
CA ARG A 751 -4.63 4.13 27.90
C ARG A 751 -5.51 3.40 26.87
N ILE A 752 -5.03 2.26 26.35
CA ILE A 752 -5.72 1.46 25.34
C ILE A 752 -6.55 0.41 26.06
N LYS A 753 -7.83 0.43 25.84
CA LYS A 753 -8.80 -0.51 26.43
C LYS A 753 -9.40 -1.34 25.30
N LEU A 754 -8.92 -2.57 25.17
CA LEU A 754 -9.43 -3.56 24.22
C LEU A 754 -10.35 -4.54 24.94
N ARG A 755 -11.35 -5.03 24.23
CA ARG A 755 -12.22 -6.12 24.63
C ARG A 755 -12.03 -7.24 23.63
N GLU A 756 -11.08 -8.12 23.89
CA GLU A 756 -10.72 -9.24 23.03
C GLU A 756 -10.39 -10.47 23.89
N TRP A 757 -10.66 -11.64 23.35
CA TRP A 757 -10.32 -12.92 23.94
C TRP A 757 -9.50 -13.74 22.97
N HIS A 758 -8.52 -14.44 23.52
CA HIS A 758 -7.54 -15.25 22.80
C HIS A 758 -7.69 -16.69 23.25
N LEU A 759 -8.14 -17.54 22.35
CA LEU A 759 -8.27 -18.97 22.58
C LEU A 759 -7.12 -19.70 21.89
N THR A 760 -6.57 -20.69 22.57
CA THR A 760 -5.60 -21.64 22.01
C THR A 760 -6.17 -23.05 22.09
N ALA A 761 -6.27 -23.74 20.96
CA ALA A 761 -6.56 -25.16 20.87
C ALA A 761 -5.23 -25.91 20.65
N LYS A 762 -4.72 -26.57 21.67
CA LYS A 762 -3.40 -27.23 21.68
C LYS A 762 -3.54 -28.75 21.57
N THR A 763 -2.70 -29.35 20.69
CA THR A 763 -2.61 -30.81 20.58
C THR A 763 -2.00 -31.42 21.85
N THR A 764 -2.53 -32.57 22.31
CA THR A 764 -1.99 -33.27 23.50
C THR A 764 -0.71 -34.03 23.17
N ASP A 765 -0.65 -34.58 21.96
CA ASP A 765 0.46 -35.41 21.50
C ASP A 765 1.31 -34.66 20.49
N LYS A 766 2.62 -34.99 20.47
CA LYS A 766 3.54 -34.51 19.46
C LYS A 766 3.53 -35.42 18.25
N GLN A 767 3.37 -34.84 17.05
CA GLN A 767 3.39 -35.54 15.78
C GLN A 767 4.18 -34.73 14.74
N ASP A 768 4.74 -35.43 13.75
CA ASP A 768 5.45 -34.78 12.62
C ASP A 768 4.52 -34.43 11.46
N HIS A 769 3.29 -34.94 11.47
CA HIS A 769 2.19 -34.62 10.57
C HIS A 769 0.96 -34.23 11.38
N MET A 770 0.27 -33.17 10.98
CA MET A 770 -0.97 -32.74 11.62
C MET A 770 -1.95 -32.18 10.60
N GLU A 771 -3.17 -32.73 10.64
CA GLU A 771 -4.29 -32.16 9.91
C GLU A 771 -5.35 -31.61 10.87
N PHE A 772 -5.77 -30.36 10.63
CA PHE A 772 -6.97 -29.83 11.26
C PHE A 772 -8.08 -29.71 10.22
N VAL A 773 -9.25 -30.22 10.56
CA VAL A 773 -10.51 -29.91 9.88
C VAL A 773 -11.41 -29.22 10.88
N THR A 774 -11.66 -27.93 10.63
CA THR A 774 -12.49 -27.10 11.50
C THR A 774 -13.66 -26.51 10.72
N ILE A 775 -14.82 -26.39 11.38
CA ILE A 775 -16.02 -25.82 10.78
C ILE A 775 -16.46 -24.62 11.60
N TYR A 776 -16.90 -23.59 10.90
CA TYR A 776 -17.43 -22.36 11.48
C TYR A 776 -18.81 -22.11 10.87
N CYS A 777 -19.83 -22.01 11.73
CA CYS A 777 -21.22 -21.78 11.33
C CYS A 777 -21.76 -20.53 12.03
N PRO A 778 -21.58 -19.33 11.46
CA PRO A 778 -22.19 -18.12 11.99
C PRO A 778 -23.68 -18.06 11.66
N HIS A 779 -24.50 -17.66 12.64
CA HIS A 779 -25.93 -17.50 12.49
C HIS A 779 -26.45 -16.39 13.41
N LYS A 780 -27.61 -15.79 13.08
CA LYS A 780 -28.31 -14.89 13.99
C LYS A 780 -29.01 -15.73 15.07
N ASP A 781 -29.06 -15.24 16.30
CA ASP A 781 -29.65 -15.98 17.46
C ASP A 781 -31.09 -16.49 17.26
N LYS A 782 -31.84 -15.83 16.35
CA LYS A 782 -33.20 -16.22 15.98
C LYS A 782 -33.31 -17.35 14.95
N ASP A 783 -32.17 -17.67 14.29
CA ASP A 783 -32.10 -18.63 13.20
C ASP A 783 -31.60 -19.97 13.75
N GLU A 784 -32.03 -21.09 13.17
CA GLU A 784 -31.45 -22.39 13.51
C GLU A 784 -30.02 -22.49 12.98
N ALA A 785 -29.12 -22.97 13.85
CA ALA A 785 -27.74 -23.28 13.38
C ALA A 785 -27.81 -24.37 12.31
N GLN A 786 -26.97 -24.23 11.26
CA GLN A 786 -26.84 -25.30 10.27
C GLN A 786 -26.45 -26.62 10.96
N SER A 787 -27.05 -27.71 10.54
CA SER A 787 -26.74 -29.05 11.04
C SER A 787 -25.30 -29.38 10.74
N GLY A 788 -24.57 -29.89 11.73
CA GLY A 788 -23.12 -30.15 11.63
C GLY A 788 -22.76 -31.06 10.46
N ALA A 789 -21.54 -30.85 9.94
CA ALA A 789 -20.96 -31.76 8.96
C ALA A 789 -20.45 -33.04 9.61
N THR A 790 -20.42 -34.12 8.85
CA THR A 790 -19.77 -35.37 9.23
C THR A 790 -18.43 -35.53 8.52
N LEU A 791 -17.44 -36.07 9.24
CA LEU A 791 -16.10 -36.34 8.71
C LEU A 791 -15.80 -37.84 8.83
N GLN A 792 -15.49 -38.47 7.70
CA GLN A 792 -15.10 -39.86 7.66
C GLN A 792 -13.67 -39.98 7.12
N SER A 793 -12.79 -40.64 7.85
CA SER A 793 -11.43 -40.90 7.41
C SER A 793 -11.40 -42.04 6.39
N SER A 794 -10.57 -41.91 5.34
CA SER A 794 -10.29 -42.90 4.31
C SER A 794 -8.79 -42.96 4.00
N ALA A 795 -8.38 -43.90 3.17
CA ALA A 795 -6.99 -43.99 2.71
C ALA A 795 -6.53 -42.76 1.89
N ASP A 796 -7.46 -42.11 1.18
CA ASP A 796 -7.20 -40.97 0.31
C ASP A 796 -7.32 -39.60 1.01
N GLY A 797 -7.82 -39.61 2.27
CA GLY A 797 -8.04 -38.40 3.03
C GLY A 797 -9.38 -38.46 3.82
N TYR A 798 -9.98 -37.27 3.99
CA TYR A 798 -11.21 -37.12 4.72
C TYR A 798 -12.39 -36.86 3.79
N MET A 799 -13.47 -37.64 3.94
CA MET A 799 -14.73 -37.35 3.29
C MET A 799 -15.60 -36.52 4.25
N LEU A 800 -15.73 -35.25 3.92
CA LEU A 800 -16.65 -34.32 4.58
C LEU A 800 -18.02 -34.42 3.89
N THR A 801 -19.10 -34.53 4.66
CA THR A 801 -20.48 -34.44 4.14
C THR A 801 -21.30 -33.51 5.00
N THR A 802 -22.04 -32.60 4.37
CA THR A 802 -22.93 -31.65 5.05
C THR A 802 -24.19 -31.42 4.24
N SER A 803 -25.29 -31.17 4.96
CA SER A 803 -26.56 -30.77 4.35
C SER A 803 -26.56 -29.26 4.09
N LEU A 804 -27.07 -28.87 2.93
CA LEU A 804 -27.35 -27.49 2.56
C LEU A 804 -28.86 -27.24 2.68
N SER A 805 -29.25 -25.96 2.68
CA SER A 805 -30.69 -25.59 2.72
C SER A 805 -31.51 -26.21 1.58
N ASP A 806 -30.88 -26.45 0.42
CA ASP A 806 -31.47 -26.96 -0.82
C ASP A 806 -30.77 -28.19 -1.38
N GLY A 807 -29.94 -28.90 -0.57
CA GLY A 807 -29.17 -30.02 -1.08
C GLY A 807 -28.15 -30.61 -0.13
N GLU A 808 -27.11 -31.21 -0.72
CA GLU A 808 -26.01 -31.85 -0.01
C GLU A 808 -24.68 -31.49 -0.66
N LEU A 809 -23.66 -31.26 0.17
CA LEU A 809 -22.26 -31.16 -0.29
C LEU A 809 -21.46 -32.33 0.29
N SER A 810 -20.63 -32.93 -0.56
CA SER A 810 -19.53 -33.78 -0.11
C SER A 810 -18.21 -33.27 -0.64
N ALA A 811 -17.18 -33.29 0.21
CA ALA A 811 -15.83 -32.84 -0.13
C ALA A 811 -14.81 -33.91 0.25
N LEU A 812 -14.01 -34.36 -0.72
CA LEU A 812 -12.81 -35.13 -0.43
C LEU A 812 -11.66 -34.17 -0.17
N LEU A 813 -11.17 -34.15 1.08
CA LEU A 813 -10.03 -33.39 1.55
C LEU A 813 -8.81 -34.33 1.54
N PRO A 814 -7.91 -34.22 0.54
CA PRO A 814 -6.87 -35.23 0.33
C PRO A 814 -5.70 -35.04 1.31
N VAL A 815 -5.13 -36.17 1.77
CA VAL A 815 -3.86 -36.19 2.50
C VAL A 815 -2.68 -35.97 1.55
N ASP A 816 -2.79 -36.42 0.30
CA ASP A 816 -1.79 -36.18 -0.74
C ASP A 816 -1.74 -34.70 -1.13
N ASP A 817 -0.55 -34.13 -1.02
CA ASP A 817 -0.30 -32.69 -1.26
C ASP A 817 -0.54 -32.26 -2.73
N HIS A 818 -0.54 -33.19 -3.67
CA HIS A 818 -0.72 -32.95 -5.09
C HIS A 818 -2.13 -33.32 -5.59
N ALA A 819 -2.92 -33.97 -4.76
CA ALA A 819 -4.28 -34.33 -5.11
C ALA A 819 -5.22 -33.10 -4.95
N PRO A 820 -6.17 -32.91 -5.88
CA PRO A 820 -7.14 -31.81 -5.75
C PRO A 820 -8.14 -32.08 -4.63
N ILE A 821 -8.63 -31.02 -4.02
CA ILE A 821 -9.87 -31.10 -3.23
C ILE A 821 -11.02 -31.32 -4.21
N LYS A 822 -11.79 -32.41 -4.04
CA LYS A 822 -12.92 -32.75 -4.91
C LYS A 822 -14.23 -32.44 -4.20
N LEU A 823 -15.04 -31.62 -4.83
CA LEU A 823 -16.35 -31.23 -4.31
C LEU A 823 -17.45 -31.88 -5.18
N ARG A 824 -18.45 -32.45 -4.53
CA ARG A 824 -19.71 -32.88 -5.14
C ARG A 824 -20.84 -32.09 -4.50
N LEU A 825 -21.51 -31.30 -5.29
CA LEU A 825 -22.62 -30.46 -4.89
C LEU A 825 -23.90 -30.98 -5.56
N GLY A 826 -24.85 -31.45 -4.76
CA GLY A 826 -26.17 -31.87 -5.20
C GLY A 826 -27.23 -30.92 -4.70
N GLN A 827 -27.92 -30.20 -5.58
CA GLN A 827 -29.03 -29.32 -5.26
C GLN A 827 -30.33 -29.87 -5.80
N MET A 828 -31.44 -29.66 -5.08
CA MET A 828 -32.76 -30.11 -5.51
C MET A 828 -33.14 -29.48 -6.86
N GLY A 829 -33.47 -30.34 -7.82
CA GLY A 829 -33.90 -29.90 -9.15
C GLY A 829 -32.79 -29.47 -10.10
N GLN A 830 -31.53 -29.59 -9.70
CA GLN A 830 -30.36 -29.29 -10.54
C GLN A 830 -29.50 -30.56 -10.80
N ALA A 831 -28.71 -30.50 -11.87
CA ALA A 831 -27.71 -31.54 -12.11
C ALA A 831 -26.61 -31.46 -11.02
N VAL A 832 -26.15 -32.61 -10.56
CA VAL A 832 -25.04 -32.69 -9.62
C VAL A 832 -23.79 -32.05 -10.23
N GLN A 833 -23.18 -31.09 -9.53
CA GLN A 833 -21.95 -30.45 -9.93
C GLN A 833 -20.76 -31.15 -9.29
N PHE A 834 -19.70 -31.33 -10.08
CA PHE A 834 -18.40 -31.81 -9.61
C PHE A 834 -17.37 -30.71 -9.86
N LEU A 835 -16.66 -30.32 -8.81
CA LEU A 835 -15.65 -29.26 -8.85
C LEU A 835 -14.33 -29.80 -8.30
N ASP A 836 -13.25 -29.52 -9.00
CA ASP A 836 -11.89 -29.83 -8.56
C ASP A 836 -11.18 -28.53 -8.21
N VAL A 837 -10.73 -28.39 -6.96
CA VAL A 837 -9.85 -27.29 -6.56
C VAL A 837 -8.41 -27.79 -6.65
N ARG A 838 -7.69 -27.30 -7.67
CA ARG A 838 -6.32 -27.70 -7.94
C ARG A 838 -5.38 -26.55 -7.66
N GLU A 839 -4.26 -26.87 -6.99
CA GLU A 839 -3.17 -25.92 -6.87
C GLU A 839 -2.52 -25.67 -8.25
N HIS A 840 -2.24 -24.41 -8.55
CA HIS A 840 -1.47 -24.09 -9.75
C HIS A 840 -0.02 -24.49 -9.52
N THR A 841 0.50 -25.40 -10.34
CA THR A 841 1.93 -25.70 -10.37
C THR A 841 2.62 -24.55 -11.09
N ASN A 842 3.20 -23.60 -10.35
CA ASN A 842 4.12 -22.64 -10.94
C ASN A 842 5.38 -23.39 -11.37
N HIS A 843 5.59 -23.51 -12.68
CA HIS A 843 6.84 -23.96 -13.30
C HIS A 843 7.87 -22.83 -13.36
#